data_1cd689af70df234b9f52ff85f2840730
#
_entry.id   1cd689af70df234b9f52ff85f2840730
#
_cell.length_a   1.000
_cell.length_b   1.000
_cell.length_c   1.000
_cell.angle_alpha   90.00
_cell.angle_beta   90.00
_cell.angle_gamma   90.00
#
_symmetry.space_group_name_H-M   'P 1'
#
loop_
_entity.id
_entity.type
_entity.pdbx_description
1 polymer ?
#
loop_
_entity_poly.entity_id
_entity_poly.type
_entity_poly.pdbx_seq_one_letter_code
_entity_poly.pdbx_strand_id
1 'polypeptide(L)'
;LMDVPFYLAQPEYAGVTDIQVAAATRKSDEQIVAIAPQAQAVVNKAVRLAKLQSTPNADKQVAVMFWNYPPGEKNLSASFLNVPRSLRHVLDGMQAAGYDTTTPQEDALIEQLQHLLAPAYRAGRLQPLLQANLAELLPLADYRAWLTQLPEATQAALNAAWGDPAQSRMVVRRGGQDFFVIPRLQLGKVLILPQPPRSDGQVSKEKAIYHSTTALPSHYYFATYLWTRQRADALIHFGTHGTQEWLPGKERGLSVYDPPLLALGDIPVAYPYIADNIGEATQAKRRGRATIISHQTPPFAPGGLHAALTHMHDLLHQWLAQDEGAVKERTAIDLLAAAQKERVVADLGLTVPQVQADFAGFVRQLHDHLHELAQTAQPQGLHTFGQAPEELHRLGTVLLMLGQPFWDAAAIHAGVPPEDADEALVGPWEQLAQTAPYQLLQRHVVQGEPVDDLPEALQKSLQQARTAYANLGAQGELTGLLAVLDGKYLPTSYGGDPIKNPDAYPTGRNLYGFDPSRVPTQQAWEAGKQAAENLIAEHIQLHGKAPEKLTFSLWSVETMRHFGLLEAQALWLLGVEPVWDAGGRVTGVRLVPREQLGRPRVDVVLSATGLYRDHFPNVMKQLAQAALLASQARDEADNPVARNAQRIAQQLIAQGADPEVAAQAGATRIFASASGNYGTGLDDAVLASDTWSGKEEGDRKLAQLYLSKMQYAYGPDEKQWGQAGVAGLEGRQGVNLYAEHLKGTQGAVLSRSSNLYGMLTTDDPFQYLGGIALAVRHLDGKAPALYISNLRGAGSGRVEGAAQFLAKELATRQFHPGYIQGLMQEGYAGTLQVLD
;
A
#
# COMPACT_ATOMS: atom_id res chain seq x y z
N LEU A 1 -18.22 15.75 6.77
CA LEU A 1 -17.69 14.61 6.01
C LEU A 1 -17.48 14.90 4.53
N MET A 2 -18.01 16.02 4.03
CA MET A 2 -17.77 16.48 2.65
C MET A 2 -16.48 17.31 2.51
N ASP A 3 -15.75 17.51 3.60
CA ASP A 3 -14.46 18.18 3.61
C ASP A 3 -13.43 17.48 2.70
N VAL A 4 -13.33 16.15 2.75
CA VAL A 4 -12.38 15.40 1.93
C VAL A 4 -12.67 15.55 0.43
N PRO A 5 -13.89 15.31 -0.09
CA PRO A 5 -14.17 15.52 -1.51
C PRO A 5 -13.93 16.95 -1.99
N PHE A 6 -14.44 17.95 -1.26
CA PHE A 6 -14.46 19.33 -1.75
C PHE A 6 -13.17 20.10 -1.47
N TYR A 7 -12.60 19.96 -0.27
CA TYR A 7 -11.46 20.78 0.13
C TYR A 7 -10.10 20.10 -0.11
N LEU A 8 -10.09 18.78 -0.34
CA LEU A 8 -8.87 18.04 -0.58
C LEU A 8 -8.85 17.39 -1.97
N ALA A 9 -9.72 16.41 -2.24
CA ALA A 9 -9.63 15.60 -3.46
C ALA A 9 -9.82 16.43 -4.75
N GLN A 10 -10.80 17.32 -4.83
CA GLN A 10 -11.03 18.13 -6.03
C GLN A 10 -9.89 19.12 -6.30
N PRO A 11 -9.40 19.91 -5.33
CA PRO A 11 -8.23 20.74 -5.55
C PRO A 11 -6.97 19.95 -5.91
N GLU A 12 -6.74 18.80 -5.29
CA GLU A 12 -5.59 17.94 -5.60
C GLU A 12 -5.64 17.43 -7.05
N TYR A 13 -6.83 17.08 -7.55
CA TYR A 13 -7.03 16.74 -8.96
C TYR A 13 -6.59 17.86 -9.91
N ALA A 14 -6.88 19.11 -9.54
CA ALA A 14 -6.46 20.29 -10.32
C ALA A 14 -4.97 20.63 -10.14
N GLY A 15 -4.24 19.90 -9.31
CA GLY A 15 -2.80 20.11 -9.08
C GLY A 15 -2.46 21.08 -7.93
N VAL A 16 -3.45 21.45 -7.13
CA VAL A 16 -3.19 22.24 -5.92
C VAL A 16 -2.39 21.38 -4.92
N THR A 17 -1.29 21.91 -4.44
CA THR A 17 -0.44 21.27 -3.43
C THR A 17 -0.51 22.03 -2.11
N ASP A 18 -0.15 21.34 -1.02
CA ASP A 18 -0.02 21.95 0.31
C ASP A 18 -1.30 22.66 0.78
N ILE A 19 -2.41 21.95 0.74
CA ILE A 19 -3.70 22.47 1.18
C ILE A 19 -3.73 22.53 2.71
N GLN A 20 -3.88 23.75 3.25
CA GLN A 20 -3.87 24.01 4.67
C GLN A 20 -5.13 24.73 5.13
N VAL A 21 -5.56 24.48 6.36
CA VAL A 21 -6.63 25.23 7.02
C VAL A 21 -6.06 26.56 7.51
N ALA A 22 -6.39 27.66 6.87
CA ALA A 22 -5.92 28.99 7.26
C ALA A 22 -6.97 29.78 8.05
N ALA A 23 -8.24 29.43 7.96
CA ALA A 23 -9.34 30.07 8.66
C ALA A 23 -10.41 29.04 9.04
N ALA A 24 -11.20 29.35 10.05
CA ALA A 24 -12.33 28.51 10.47
C ALA A 24 -13.46 29.36 11.09
N THR A 25 -14.65 28.78 11.15
CA THR A 25 -15.79 29.38 11.82
C THR A 25 -15.61 29.31 13.33
N ARG A 26 -15.63 30.47 13.97
CA ARG A 26 -15.58 30.58 15.44
C ARG A 26 -16.94 30.25 16.04
N LYS A 27 -16.97 29.27 16.98
CA LYS A 27 -18.23 28.75 17.55
C LYS A 27 -19.02 29.77 18.33
N SER A 28 -18.40 30.82 18.89
CA SER A 28 -19.05 31.79 19.76
C SER A 28 -19.95 32.79 19.02
N ASP A 29 -19.68 33.08 17.75
CA ASP A 29 -20.36 34.14 16.98
C ASP A 29 -20.52 33.79 15.49
N GLU A 30 -20.19 32.56 15.10
CA GLU A 30 -20.28 32.04 13.74
C GLU A 30 -19.51 32.84 12.68
N GLN A 31 -18.55 33.70 13.11
CA GLN A 31 -17.71 34.45 12.20
C GLN A 31 -16.55 33.58 11.68
N ILE A 32 -16.25 33.72 10.39
CA ILE A 32 -15.05 33.14 9.80
C ILE A 32 -13.86 34.02 10.22
N VAL A 33 -12.92 33.40 10.93
CA VAL A 33 -11.73 34.11 11.45
C VAL A 33 -10.46 33.38 11.00
N ALA A 34 -9.42 34.18 10.71
CA ALA A 34 -8.10 33.63 10.42
C ALA A 34 -7.50 32.96 11.65
N ILE A 35 -6.86 31.84 11.47
CA ILE A 35 -6.04 31.15 12.46
C ILE A 35 -4.60 31.62 12.21
N ALA A 36 -4.12 32.59 12.99
CA ALA A 36 -2.90 33.31 12.70
C ALA A 36 -1.66 32.43 12.42
N PRO A 37 -1.34 31.37 13.22
CA PRO A 37 -0.20 30.52 12.90
C PRO A 37 -0.36 29.75 11.59
N GLN A 38 -1.58 29.33 11.27
CA GLN A 38 -1.89 28.60 10.04
C GLN A 38 -1.80 29.51 8.81
N ALA A 39 -2.37 30.71 8.88
CA ALA A 39 -2.27 31.70 7.82
C ALA A 39 -0.81 32.09 7.56
N GLN A 40 0.00 32.25 8.63
CA GLN A 40 1.42 32.54 8.52
C GLN A 40 2.18 31.42 7.82
N ALA A 41 1.85 30.14 8.10
CA ALA A 41 2.47 28.98 7.45
C ALA A 41 2.20 28.95 5.94
N VAL A 42 0.99 29.31 5.52
CA VAL A 42 0.65 29.45 4.09
C VAL A 42 1.47 30.53 3.41
N VAL A 43 1.57 31.70 4.03
CA VAL A 43 2.36 32.84 3.51
C VAL A 43 3.84 32.48 3.45
N ASN A 44 4.39 31.92 4.51
CA ASN A 44 5.80 31.52 4.56
C ASN A 44 6.14 30.49 3.45
N LYS A 45 5.26 29.52 3.21
CA LYS A 45 5.45 28.54 2.13
C LYS A 45 5.47 29.23 0.77
N ALA A 46 4.53 30.17 0.53
CA ALA A 46 4.49 30.94 -0.71
C ALA A 46 5.78 31.76 -0.92
N VAL A 47 6.29 32.41 0.13
CA VAL A 47 7.56 33.15 0.08
C VAL A 47 8.74 32.23 -0.23
N ARG A 48 8.81 31.05 0.40
CA ARG A 48 9.86 30.07 0.11
C ARG A 48 9.79 29.55 -1.32
N LEU A 49 8.59 29.30 -1.85
CA LEU A 49 8.42 28.89 -3.26
C LEU A 49 8.85 30.02 -4.22
N ALA A 50 8.49 31.27 -3.96
CA ALA A 50 8.95 32.41 -4.75
C ALA A 50 10.48 32.57 -4.74
N LYS A 51 11.10 32.37 -3.57
CA LYS A 51 12.56 32.34 -3.45
C LYS A 51 13.15 31.20 -4.28
N LEU A 52 12.57 30.02 -4.19
CA LEU A 52 13.04 28.84 -4.95
C LEU A 52 12.98 29.06 -6.46
N GLN A 53 11.92 29.72 -6.96
CA GLN A 53 11.77 30.11 -8.37
C GLN A 53 12.82 31.11 -8.83
N SER A 54 13.21 32.05 -7.96
CA SER A 54 14.13 33.15 -8.30
C SER A 54 15.61 32.83 -8.05
N THR A 55 15.92 31.77 -7.32
CA THR A 55 17.29 31.38 -7.00
C THR A 55 17.88 30.55 -8.15
N PRO A 56 19.06 30.90 -8.71
CA PRO A 56 19.76 30.07 -9.68
C PRO A 56 20.09 28.69 -9.10
N ASN A 57 20.09 27.67 -9.96
CA ASN A 57 20.35 26.30 -9.51
C ASN A 57 21.70 26.13 -8.78
N ALA A 58 22.76 26.83 -9.27
CA ALA A 58 24.06 26.80 -8.64
C ALA A 58 24.08 27.37 -7.20
N ASP A 59 23.07 28.15 -6.83
CA ASP A 59 22.97 28.78 -5.51
C ASP A 59 21.99 28.09 -4.56
N LYS A 60 21.13 27.20 -5.07
CA LYS A 60 20.16 26.45 -4.28
C LYS A 60 20.86 25.43 -3.37
N GLN A 61 20.47 25.42 -2.10
CA GLN A 61 20.81 24.35 -1.16
C GLN A 61 19.65 23.35 -1.09
N VAL A 62 19.90 22.10 -1.45
CA VAL A 62 18.91 21.05 -1.46
C VAL A 62 19.30 19.96 -0.49
N ALA A 63 18.39 19.60 0.40
CA ALA A 63 18.54 18.43 1.27
C ALA A 63 17.77 17.25 0.70
N VAL A 64 18.39 16.07 0.76
CA VAL A 64 17.81 14.78 0.35
C VAL A 64 17.80 13.88 1.57
N MET A 65 16.62 13.52 2.06
CA MET A 65 16.47 12.50 3.10
C MET A 65 16.17 11.16 2.47
N PHE A 66 16.99 10.16 2.81
CA PHE A 66 16.76 8.77 2.42
C PHE A 66 16.23 7.95 3.61
N TRP A 67 15.60 6.81 3.28
CA TRP A 67 14.96 5.97 4.27
C TRP A 67 15.83 4.80 4.72
N ASN A 68 15.59 4.38 5.96
CA ASN A 68 16.15 3.19 6.58
C ASN A 68 14.99 2.29 7.03
N TYR A 69 14.32 1.69 6.07
CA TYR A 69 13.17 0.82 6.31
C TYR A 69 13.27 -0.47 5.47
N PRO A 70 13.09 -1.67 6.08
CA PRO A 70 12.97 -1.89 7.53
C PRO A 70 14.21 -1.39 8.31
N PRO A 71 14.07 -1.06 9.62
CA PRO A 71 15.19 -0.54 10.40
C PRO A 71 16.38 -1.48 10.42
N GLY A 72 17.57 -0.98 10.14
CA GLY A 72 18.80 -1.74 10.15
C GLY A 72 19.99 -0.90 9.70
N GLU A 73 21.16 -1.09 10.33
CA GLU A 73 22.35 -0.27 10.06
C GLU A 73 22.76 -0.24 8.57
N LYS A 74 22.37 -1.30 7.83
CA LYS A 74 22.74 -1.47 6.42
C LYS A 74 21.57 -1.31 5.46
N ASN A 75 20.36 -1.07 5.95
CA ASN A 75 19.18 -1.02 5.10
C ASN A 75 19.04 0.34 4.42
N LEU A 76 19.25 0.36 3.11
CA LEU A 76 19.06 1.50 2.23
C LEU A 76 17.95 1.13 1.24
N SER A 77 16.69 1.28 1.66
CA SER A 77 15.54 0.80 0.92
C SER A 77 14.39 1.79 0.94
N ALA A 78 13.65 1.84 -0.16
CA ALA A 78 12.38 2.54 -0.29
C ALA A 78 11.56 1.76 -1.32
N SER A 79 10.57 1.02 -0.88
CA SER A 79 9.54 0.30 -1.65
C SER A 79 9.85 0.09 -3.14
N PHE A 80 10.56 -0.95 -3.50
CA PHE A 80 10.93 -1.33 -4.88
C PHE A 80 11.81 -0.32 -5.64
N LEU A 81 12.37 0.67 -4.97
CA LEU A 81 13.31 1.62 -5.56
C LEU A 81 14.75 1.22 -5.23
N ASN A 82 15.62 1.17 -6.23
CA ASN A 82 17.06 1.05 -6.03
C ASN A 82 17.59 2.41 -5.55
N VAL A 83 17.66 2.60 -4.23
CA VAL A 83 17.97 3.89 -3.61
C VAL A 83 19.37 4.40 -3.98
N PRO A 84 20.47 3.63 -3.86
CA PRO A 84 21.80 4.12 -4.21
C PRO A 84 21.93 4.54 -5.69
N ARG A 85 21.46 3.71 -6.61
CA ARG A 85 21.51 4.04 -8.05
C ARG A 85 20.63 5.23 -8.39
N SER A 86 19.45 5.31 -7.78
CA SER A 86 18.53 6.42 -7.98
C SER A 86 19.10 7.72 -7.46
N LEU A 87 19.73 7.74 -6.29
CA LEU A 87 20.42 8.92 -5.76
C LEU A 87 21.52 9.39 -6.70
N ARG A 88 22.34 8.46 -7.22
CA ARG A 88 23.36 8.82 -8.21
C ARG A 88 22.77 9.45 -9.47
N HIS A 89 21.72 8.85 -10.01
CA HIS A 89 21.05 9.38 -11.21
C HIS A 89 20.44 10.77 -10.97
N VAL A 90 19.87 10.98 -9.77
CA VAL A 90 19.37 12.31 -9.37
C VAL A 90 20.52 13.33 -9.26
N LEU A 91 21.64 12.97 -8.62
CA LEU A 91 22.80 13.85 -8.52
C LEU A 91 23.38 14.20 -9.89
N ASP A 92 23.52 13.24 -10.80
CA ASP A 92 23.95 13.49 -12.18
C ASP A 92 23.01 14.46 -12.91
N GLY A 93 21.69 14.24 -12.77
CA GLY A 93 20.70 15.12 -13.38
C GLY A 93 20.70 16.52 -12.77
N MET A 94 20.87 16.65 -11.48
CA MET A 94 21.02 17.94 -10.79
C MET A 94 22.28 18.67 -11.28
N GLN A 95 23.41 17.98 -11.36
CA GLN A 95 24.64 18.55 -11.89
C GLN A 95 24.48 19.03 -13.32
N ALA A 96 23.87 18.23 -14.19
CA ALA A 96 23.57 18.61 -15.58
C ALA A 96 22.62 19.82 -15.66
N ALA A 97 21.73 20.00 -14.70
CA ALA A 97 20.83 21.14 -14.59
C ALA A 97 21.49 22.39 -13.95
N GLY A 98 22.79 22.32 -13.62
CA GLY A 98 23.56 23.45 -13.09
C GLY A 98 23.55 23.58 -11.57
N TYR A 99 23.13 22.55 -10.82
CA TYR A 99 23.31 22.54 -9.37
C TYR A 99 24.77 22.32 -8.99
N ASP A 100 25.22 22.93 -7.92
CA ASP A 100 26.53 22.71 -7.34
C ASP A 100 26.56 21.40 -6.57
N THR A 101 26.90 20.31 -7.25
CA THR A 101 27.01 18.98 -6.68
C THR A 101 27.96 18.08 -7.46
N THR A 102 28.34 16.96 -6.85
CA THR A 102 29.14 15.90 -7.47
C THR A 102 28.44 14.54 -7.26
N THR A 103 28.77 13.55 -8.08
CA THR A 103 28.20 12.21 -7.98
C THR A 103 29.29 11.21 -7.57
N PRO A 104 29.26 10.65 -6.35
CA PRO A 104 30.15 9.57 -5.93
C PRO A 104 29.90 8.28 -6.72
N GLN A 105 30.90 7.39 -6.75
CA GLN A 105 30.69 6.02 -7.22
C GLN A 105 29.73 5.27 -6.31
N GLU A 106 28.98 4.28 -6.84
CA GLU A 106 27.89 3.60 -6.11
C GLU A 106 28.36 2.98 -4.80
N ASP A 107 29.45 2.21 -4.83
CA ASP A 107 29.98 1.55 -3.63
C ASP A 107 30.44 2.56 -2.56
N ALA A 108 31.07 3.64 -2.98
CA ALA A 108 31.48 4.70 -2.07
C ALA A 108 30.27 5.44 -1.46
N LEU A 109 29.23 5.65 -2.24
CA LEU A 109 27.98 6.25 -1.75
C LEU A 109 27.31 5.32 -0.73
N ILE A 110 27.19 4.03 -1.03
CA ILE A 110 26.63 3.03 -0.10
C ILE A 110 27.39 3.03 1.23
N GLU A 111 28.71 2.98 1.19
CA GLU A 111 29.54 3.02 2.40
C GLU A 111 29.32 4.30 3.22
N GLN A 112 29.28 5.44 2.58
CA GLN A 112 29.03 6.72 3.24
C GLN A 112 27.64 6.77 3.89
N LEU A 113 26.59 6.32 3.17
CA LEU A 113 25.21 6.29 3.69
C LEU A 113 25.10 5.34 4.90
N GLN A 114 25.77 4.21 4.88
CA GLN A 114 25.83 3.29 6.03
C GLN A 114 26.52 3.93 7.24
N HIS A 115 27.58 4.70 7.03
CA HIS A 115 28.24 5.45 8.12
C HIS A 115 27.28 6.48 8.75
N LEU A 116 26.43 7.12 7.96
CA LEU A 116 25.42 8.05 8.48
C LEU A 116 24.36 7.36 9.36
N LEU A 117 24.05 6.09 9.11
CA LEU A 117 23.11 5.30 9.89
C LEU A 117 23.69 4.75 11.19
N ALA A 118 25.00 4.50 11.22
CA ALA A 118 25.68 3.81 12.31
C ALA A 118 25.38 4.36 13.72
N PRO A 119 25.30 5.68 13.98
CA PRO A 119 25.03 6.20 15.31
C PRO A 119 23.68 5.79 15.90
N ALA A 120 22.67 5.58 15.05
CA ALA A 120 21.35 5.11 15.48
C ALA A 120 21.41 3.69 16.07
N TYR A 121 22.38 2.87 15.65
CA TYR A 121 22.48 1.44 16.00
C TYR A 121 23.66 1.13 16.94
N ARG A 122 24.73 1.91 16.90
CA ARG A 122 25.95 1.65 17.68
C ARG A 122 26.39 2.84 18.51
N ALA A 123 26.57 2.64 19.79
CA ALA A 123 27.17 3.65 20.66
C ALA A 123 28.59 4.04 20.21
N GLY A 124 29.00 5.25 20.48
CA GLY A 124 30.36 5.75 20.21
C GLY A 124 30.63 6.10 18.74
N ARG A 125 29.62 6.12 17.85
CA ARG A 125 29.82 6.44 16.43
C ARG A 125 29.74 7.93 16.08
N LEU A 126 29.35 8.80 17.00
CA LEU A 126 29.23 10.22 16.74
C LEU A 126 30.58 10.90 16.48
N GLN A 127 31.61 10.60 17.27
CA GLN A 127 32.95 11.19 17.07
C GLN A 127 33.58 10.78 15.73
N PRO A 128 33.55 9.50 15.31
CA PRO A 128 34.02 9.09 13.98
C PRO A 128 33.34 9.86 12.84
N LEU A 129 32.03 10.12 12.92
CA LEU A 129 31.30 10.90 11.90
C LEU A 129 31.81 12.33 11.82
N LEU A 130 32.00 12.98 12.97
CA LEU A 130 32.53 14.34 13.03
C LEU A 130 33.96 14.43 12.50
N GLN A 131 34.81 13.46 12.81
CA GLN A 131 36.19 13.39 12.29
C GLN A 131 36.22 13.16 10.77
N ALA A 132 35.29 12.38 10.24
CA ALA A 132 35.16 12.10 8.82
C ALA A 132 34.42 13.21 8.04
N ASN A 133 34.05 14.30 8.68
CA ASN A 133 33.20 15.35 8.10
C ASN A 133 31.86 14.81 7.54
N LEU A 134 31.28 13.83 8.21
CA LEU A 134 29.97 13.23 7.87
C LEU A 134 28.87 13.67 8.85
N ALA A 135 29.05 14.72 9.59
CA ALA A 135 28.05 15.30 10.47
C ALA A 135 28.28 16.79 10.69
N GLU A 136 27.20 17.47 11.07
CA GLU A 136 27.19 18.86 11.53
C GLU A 136 26.75 18.94 12.97
N LEU A 137 27.02 20.10 13.59
CA LEU A 137 26.65 20.40 14.97
C LEU A 137 25.53 21.44 15.00
N LEU A 138 24.41 21.10 15.64
CA LEU A 138 23.35 22.05 15.99
C LEU A 138 23.49 22.41 17.47
N PRO A 139 23.74 23.70 17.84
CA PRO A 139 23.81 24.10 19.23
C PRO A 139 22.51 23.77 19.97
N LEU A 140 22.60 23.10 21.11
CA LEU A 140 21.41 22.75 21.92
C LEU A 140 20.67 24.03 22.37
N ALA A 141 21.38 25.13 22.55
CA ALA A 141 20.78 26.42 22.83
C ALA A 141 19.82 26.90 21.73
N ASP A 142 20.18 26.71 20.46
CA ASP A 142 19.33 27.07 19.31
C ASP A 142 18.08 26.20 19.25
N TYR A 143 18.23 24.90 19.49
CA TYR A 143 17.10 23.99 19.60
C TYR A 143 16.16 24.38 20.75
N ARG A 144 16.70 24.69 21.92
CA ARG A 144 15.89 25.12 23.08
C ARG A 144 15.19 26.45 22.82
N ALA A 145 15.84 27.40 22.14
CA ALA A 145 15.22 28.67 21.74
C ALA A 145 14.02 28.45 20.83
N TRP A 146 14.11 27.50 19.89
CA TRP A 146 12.95 27.06 19.07
C TRP A 146 11.88 26.36 19.92
N LEU A 147 12.25 25.42 20.78
CA LEU A 147 11.32 24.67 21.63
C LEU A 147 10.47 25.59 22.52
N THR A 148 11.07 26.65 23.08
CA THR A 148 10.38 27.63 23.94
C THR A 148 9.36 28.50 23.19
N GLN A 149 9.39 28.53 21.86
CA GLN A 149 8.38 29.23 21.05
C GLN A 149 7.12 28.41 20.83
N LEU A 150 7.15 27.11 21.14
CA LEU A 150 6.02 26.22 20.97
C LEU A 150 5.00 26.40 22.10
N PRO A 151 3.72 26.04 21.88
CA PRO A 151 2.73 26.02 22.95
C PRO A 151 3.21 25.21 24.16
N GLU A 152 2.90 25.67 25.37
CA GLU A 152 3.29 25.02 26.61
C GLU A 152 2.90 23.53 26.67
N ALA A 153 1.69 23.20 26.18
CA ALA A 153 1.24 21.82 26.11
C ALA A 153 2.14 20.93 25.24
N THR A 154 2.63 21.45 24.11
CA THR A 154 3.55 20.75 23.23
C THR A 154 4.91 20.53 23.88
N GLN A 155 5.45 21.58 24.54
CA GLN A 155 6.70 21.49 25.30
C GLN A 155 6.60 20.46 26.43
N ALA A 156 5.52 20.52 27.20
CA ALA A 156 5.27 19.60 28.30
C ALA A 156 5.15 18.14 27.82
N ALA A 157 4.46 17.91 26.72
CA ALA A 157 4.30 16.57 26.13
C ALA A 157 5.64 16.00 25.65
N LEU A 158 6.47 16.79 24.98
CA LEU A 158 7.81 16.38 24.55
C LEU A 158 8.72 16.06 25.73
N ASN A 159 8.73 16.91 26.74
CA ASN A 159 9.55 16.72 27.94
C ASN A 159 9.07 15.51 28.77
N ALA A 160 7.77 15.28 28.84
CA ALA A 160 7.22 14.11 29.50
C ALA A 160 7.60 12.80 28.80
N ALA A 161 7.64 12.81 27.46
CA ALA A 161 7.99 11.64 26.65
C ALA A 161 9.51 11.36 26.65
N TRP A 162 10.35 12.37 26.56
CA TRP A 162 11.77 12.22 26.24
C TRP A 162 12.73 12.88 27.27
N GLY A 163 12.22 13.60 28.26
CA GLY A 163 13.02 14.33 29.22
C GLY A 163 13.70 15.58 28.64
N ASP A 164 14.80 16.00 29.25
CA ASP A 164 15.59 17.14 28.77
C ASP A 164 16.32 16.78 27.46
N PRO A 165 16.32 17.66 26.46
CA PRO A 165 17.02 17.42 25.19
C PRO A 165 18.51 17.06 25.33
N ALA A 166 19.19 17.56 26.39
CA ALA A 166 20.59 17.23 26.65
C ALA A 166 20.84 15.74 26.98
N GLN A 167 19.80 15.00 27.34
CA GLN A 167 19.89 13.56 27.63
C GLN A 167 19.88 12.70 26.38
N SER A 168 19.69 13.30 25.21
CA SER A 168 19.71 12.57 23.93
C SER A 168 21.07 11.92 23.68
N ARG A 169 21.04 10.68 23.19
CA ARG A 169 22.25 9.96 22.75
C ARG A 169 22.96 10.64 21.56
N MET A 170 22.25 11.51 20.85
CA MET A 170 22.78 12.26 19.71
C MET A 170 23.38 13.60 20.09
N VAL A 171 23.55 13.86 21.39
CA VAL A 171 24.19 15.06 21.91
C VAL A 171 25.65 14.78 22.29
N VAL A 172 26.52 15.71 21.90
CA VAL A 172 27.96 15.75 22.31
C VAL A 172 28.27 17.08 22.98
N ARG A 173 29.22 17.02 23.91
CA ARG A 173 29.73 18.22 24.58
C ARG A 173 31.05 18.64 23.99
N ARG A 174 31.16 19.90 23.55
CA ARG A 174 32.38 20.48 23.02
C ARG A 174 32.55 21.94 23.53
N GLY A 175 33.75 22.25 23.98
CA GLY A 175 34.03 23.61 24.45
C GLY A 175 33.08 24.12 25.56
N GLY A 176 32.57 23.24 26.40
CA GLY A 176 31.61 23.57 27.45
C GLY A 176 30.17 23.73 27.01
N GLN A 177 29.85 23.55 25.71
CA GLN A 177 28.52 23.62 25.14
C GLN A 177 28.05 22.26 24.62
N ASP A 178 26.74 22.07 24.63
CA ASP A 178 26.10 20.83 24.13
C ASP A 178 25.56 21.07 22.71
N PHE A 179 25.70 20.07 21.86
CA PHE A 179 25.30 20.09 20.47
C PHE A 179 24.60 18.78 20.08
N PHE A 180 23.50 18.87 19.32
CA PHE A 180 23.03 17.74 18.54
C PHE A 180 23.99 17.47 17.37
N VAL A 181 24.29 16.19 17.14
CA VAL A 181 25.07 15.74 15.98
C VAL A 181 24.10 15.35 14.87
N ILE A 182 24.17 16.04 13.74
CA ILE A 182 23.30 15.79 12.58
C ILE A 182 24.12 15.09 11.51
N PRO A 183 23.95 13.75 11.32
CA PRO A 183 24.62 13.02 10.24
C PRO A 183 24.23 13.58 8.87
N ARG A 184 25.21 13.86 8.04
CA ARG A 184 25.00 14.30 6.66
C ARG A 184 26.23 14.04 5.80
N LEU A 185 25.98 13.71 4.52
CA LEU A 185 26.97 13.75 3.45
C LEU A 185 26.78 15.07 2.70
N GLN A 186 27.81 15.84 2.53
CA GLN A 186 27.79 17.09 1.77
C GLN A 186 28.47 16.93 0.43
N LEU A 187 27.73 17.19 -0.65
CA LEU A 187 28.19 17.13 -2.03
C LEU A 187 27.94 18.50 -2.67
N GLY A 188 28.89 19.43 -2.52
CA GLY A 188 28.68 20.83 -2.89
C GLY A 188 27.58 21.47 -2.02
N LYS A 189 26.51 21.95 -2.67
CA LYS A 189 25.32 22.50 -2.00
C LYS A 189 24.17 21.49 -1.82
N VAL A 190 24.40 20.22 -2.17
CA VAL A 190 23.46 19.14 -1.90
C VAL A 190 23.86 18.39 -0.63
N LEU A 191 22.89 18.23 0.28
CA LEU A 191 23.06 17.53 1.55
C LEU A 191 22.25 16.25 1.52
N ILE A 192 22.87 15.12 1.84
CA ILE A 192 22.18 13.82 1.94
C ILE A 192 22.18 13.40 3.40
N LEU A 193 20.99 13.12 3.94
CA LEU A 193 20.79 12.75 5.33
C LEU A 193 19.90 11.50 5.44
N PRO A 194 20.12 10.63 6.44
CA PRO A 194 19.09 9.67 6.81
C PRO A 194 17.92 10.44 7.46
N GLN A 195 16.70 9.98 7.21
CA GLN A 195 15.59 10.41 8.04
C GLN A 195 15.87 9.98 9.48
N PRO A 196 15.75 10.89 10.48
CA PRO A 196 16.06 10.54 11.86
C PRO A 196 15.09 9.49 12.39
N PRO A 197 15.55 8.57 13.26
CA PRO A 197 14.66 7.65 13.94
C PRO A 197 13.68 8.42 14.85
N ARG A 198 12.45 7.92 14.99
CA ARG A 198 11.46 8.53 15.89
C ARG A 198 11.88 8.46 17.35
N SER A 199 12.53 7.37 17.74
CA SER A 199 13.13 7.22 19.05
C SER A 199 14.55 7.78 19.05
N ASP A 200 15.11 7.92 20.22
CA ASP A 200 16.46 8.45 20.40
C ASP A 200 17.57 7.40 20.17
N GLY A 201 17.40 6.55 19.15
CA GLY A 201 18.38 5.55 18.73
C GLY A 201 18.38 4.27 19.60
N GLN A 202 17.30 3.94 20.30
CA GLN A 202 17.10 2.64 20.94
C GLN A 202 16.30 1.73 20.01
N VAL A 203 16.94 0.78 19.37
CA VAL A 203 16.35 -0.10 18.35
C VAL A 203 15.06 -0.78 18.81
N SER A 204 15.00 -1.23 20.08
CA SER A 204 13.78 -1.85 20.65
C SER A 204 12.61 -0.87 20.79
N LYS A 205 12.90 0.40 21.09
CA LYS A 205 11.90 1.46 21.14
C LYS A 205 11.55 1.97 19.75
N GLU A 206 12.49 1.97 18.82
CA GLU A 206 12.25 2.36 17.43
C GLU A 206 11.16 1.49 16.79
N LYS A 207 11.27 0.19 16.92
CA LYS A 207 10.25 -0.74 16.44
C LYS A 207 8.88 -0.51 17.08
N ALA A 208 8.85 -0.24 18.39
CA ALA A 208 7.60 0.05 19.11
C ALA A 208 6.98 1.40 18.72
N ILE A 209 7.78 2.36 18.29
CA ILE A 209 7.34 3.73 17.97
C ILE A 209 7.01 3.88 16.47
N TYR A 210 7.61 3.09 15.58
CA TYR A 210 7.44 3.25 14.14
C TYR A 210 5.96 3.23 13.71
N HIS A 211 5.19 2.30 14.26
CA HIS A 211 3.75 2.21 14.05
C HIS A 211 2.93 2.77 15.23
N SER A 212 3.56 3.33 16.24
CA SER A 212 2.86 3.98 17.34
C SER A 212 2.54 5.42 16.98
N THR A 213 1.29 5.75 17.04
CA THR A 213 0.75 7.03 16.68
C THR A 213 0.46 7.94 17.85
N THR A 214 0.60 7.41 19.05
CA THR A 214 0.50 8.17 20.30
C THR A 214 1.86 8.61 20.83
N ALA A 215 2.94 7.95 20.40
CA ALA A 215 4.28 8.33 20.82
C ALA A 215 4.80 9.49 19.98
N LEU A 216 5.10 10.60 20.64
CA LEU A 216 5.77 11.75 20.03
C LEU A 216 7.17 11.34 19.57
N PRO A 217 7.66 11.86 18.43
CA PRO A 217 9.05 11.69 18.05
C PRO A 217 9.98 12.38 19.03
N SER A 218 11.23 11.91 19.09
CA SER A 218 12.23 12.44 20.01
C SER A 218 12.63 13.90 19.70
N HIS A 219 13.26 14.54 20.65
CA HIS A 219 13.89 15.85 20.43
C HIS A 219 14.86 15.84 19.26
N TYR A 220 15.61 14.76 19.10
CA TYR A 220 16.54 14.59 17.99
C TYR A 220 15.85 14.56 16.61
N TYR A 221 14.65 13.97 16.51
CA TYR A 221 13.87 13.99 15.29
C TYR A 221 13.55 15.43 14.85
N PHE A 222 13.02 16.22 15.77
CA PHE A 222 12.73 17.63 15.51
C PHE A 222 13.99 18.46 15.27
N ALA A 223 15.07 18.21 16.01
CA ALA A 223 16.35 18.89 15.83
C ALA A 223 16.92 18.68 14.42
N THR A 224 16.84 17.46 13.89
CA THR A 224 17.29 17.14 12.53
C THR A 224 16.49 17.90 11.48
N TYR A 225 15.16 17.90 11.59
CA TYR A 225 14.31 18.66 10.66
C TYR A 225 14.49 20.17 10.82
N LEU A 226 14.63 20.68 12.03
CA LEU A 226 14.91 22.09 12.29
C LEU A 226 16.21 22.53 11.61
N TRP A 227 17.29 21.77 11.82
CA TRP A 227 18.58 22.02 11.17
C TRP A 227 18.45 22.03 9.64
N THR A 228 17.75 21.04 9.09
CA THR A 228 17.56 20.89 7.64
C THR A 228 16.82 22.09 7.03
N ARG A 229 15.68 22.48 7.62
CA ARG A 229 14.85 23.57 7.08
C ARG A 229 15.46 24.96 7.27
N GLN A 230 16.44 25.11 8.18
CA GLN A 230 17.20 26.34 8.33
C GLN A 230 18.31 26.49 7.28
N ARG A 231 18.79 25.39 6.71
CA ARG A 231 19.90 25.37 5.76
C ARG A 231 19.48 25.15 4.32
N ALA A 232 18.42 24.38 4.08
CA ALA A 232 17.99 24.02 2.73
C ALA A 232 16.87 24.92 2.22
N ASP A 233 16.89 25.19 0.91
CA ASP A 233 15.84 25.90 0.19
C ASP A 233 14.68 24.95 -0.15
N ALA A 234 14.98 23.65 -0.36
CA ALA A 234 14.02 22.58 -0.60
C ALA A 234 14.49 21.28 0.03
N LEU A 235 13.53 20.42 0.37
CA LEU A 235 13.76 19.08 0.89
C LEU A 235 13.20 18.05 -0.09
N ILE A 236 14.00 17.06 -0.44
CA ILE A 236 13.56 15.87 -1.14
C ILE A 236 13.40 14.73 -0.11
N HIS A 237 12.18 14.27 0.09
CA HIS A 237 11.89 13.00 0.76
C HIS A 237 12.00 11.90 -0.30
N PHE A 238 13.01 11.05 -0.21
CA PHE A 238 13.42 10.24 -1.34
C PHE A 238 12.90 8.80 -1.26
N GLY A 239 11.84 8.53 -2.01
CA GLY A 239 11.22 7.21 -2.17
C GLY A 239 10.06 6.93 -1.21
N THR A 240 9.27 5.94 -1.54
CA THR A 240 8.14 5.45 -0.76
C THR A 240 8.67 4.63 0.41
N HIS A 241 8.24 4.80 1.57
CA HIS A 241 7.59 5.81 2.38
C HIS A 241 8.47 6.14 3.58
N GLY A 242 8.44 7.40 4.04
CA GLY A 242 9.14 7.81 5.26
C GLY A 242 8.27 7.69 6.51
N THR A 243 8.72 8.32 7.60
CA THR A 243 8.02 8.31 8.90
C THR A 243 7.26 9.60 9.19
N GLN A 244 7.62 10.70 8.52
CA GLN A 244 7.17 12.05 8.89
C GLN A 244 5.65 12.22 8.74
N GLU A 245 5.06 11.76 7.64
CA GLU A 245 3.62 11.85 7.37
C GLU A 245 2.78 10.94 8.27
N TRP A 246 3.41 9.99 8.95
CA TRP A 246 2.78 9.03 9.87
C TRP A 246 2.89 9.43 11.34
N LEU A 247 3.49 10.58 11.64
CA LEU A 247 3.58 11.07 13.01
C LEU A 247 2.18 11.34 13.59
N PRO A 248 2.01 11.27 14.91
CA PRO A 248 0.72 11.52 15.55
C PRO A 248 0.19 12.93 15.27
N GLY A 249 -1.11 13.12 15.40
CA GLY A 249 -1.79 14.39 15.17
C GLY A 249 -3.18 14.18 14.57
N LYS A 250 -3.76 15.25 14.05
CA LYS A 250 -5.07 15.14 13.38
C LYS A 250 -4.98 14.30 12.11
N GLU A 251 -6.07 13.65 11.76
CA GLU A 251 -6.19 12.87 10.52
C GLU A 251 -5.98 13.78 9.29
N ARG A 252 -6.60 14.93 9.29
CA ARG A 252 -6.59 15.95 8.24
C ARG A 252 -6.81 17.33 8.83
N GLY A 253 -6.53 18.36 8.07
CA GLY A 253 -6.61 19.74 8.59
C GLY A 253 -5.68 19.95 9.77
N LEU A 254 -4.43 19.49 9.65
CA LEU A 254 -3.44 19.51 10.71
C LEU A 254 -3.16 20.94 11.18
N SER A 255 -2.93 21.07 12.49
CA SER A 255 -2.31 22.26 13.05
C SER A 255 -0.81 22.31 12.73
N VAL A 256 -0.25 23.49 12.61
CA VAL A 256 1.21 23.68 12.48
C VAL A 256 1.97 23.13 13.69
N TYR A 257 1.28 22.89 14.80
CA TYR A 257 1.83 22.30 16.03
C TYR A 257 1.63 20.77 16.10
N ASP A 258 0.87 20.18 15.16
CA ASP A 258 0.83 18.72 15.03
C ASP A 258 2.20 18.22 14.57
N PRO A 259 2.73 17.13 15.12
CA PRO A 259 4.08 16.65 14.86
C PRO A 259 4.48 16.56 13.38
N PRO A 260 3.63 16.13 12.43
CA PRO A 260 4.01 16.10 11.02
C PRO A 260 4.38 17.49 10.46
N LEU A 261 3.57 18.51 10.76
CA LEU A 261 3.81 19.87 10.27
C LEU A 261 4.87 20.58 11.12
N LEU A 262 4.92 20.28 12.40
CA LEU A 262 5.92 20.83 13.31
C LEU A 262 7.35 20.43 12.88
N ALA A 263 7.55 19.19 12.43
CA ALA A 263 8.82 18.74 11.89
C ALA A 263 9.22 19.52 10.63
N LEU A 264 8.36 19.57 9.64
CA LEU A 264 8.65 20.16 8.32
C LEU A 264 8.77 21.70 8.36
N GLY A 265 7.94 22.36 9.17
CA GLY A 265 7.77 23.81 9.02
C GLY A 265 7.23 24.13 7.62
N ASP A 266 7.82 25.20 7.02
CA ASP A 266 7.34 25.73 5.73
C ASP A 266 8.31 25.48 4.57
N ILE A 267 9.20 24.49 4.69
CA ILE A 267 10.13 24.12 3.62
C ILE A 267 9.36 23.48 2.44
N PRO A 268 9.67 23.88 1.18
CA PRO A 268 9.15 23.12 0.02
C PRO A 268 9.63 21.67 0.03
N VAL A 269 8.70 20.73 -0.14
CA VAL A 269 8.98 19.29 -0.13
C VAL A 269 8.65 18.68 -1.47
N ALA A 270 9.66 18.08 -2.10
CA ALA A 270 9.53 17.21 -3.26
C ALA A 270 9.59 15.75 -2.80
N TYR A 271 8.62 14.93 -3.20
CA TYR A 271 8.53 13.57 -2.71
C TYR A 271 8.38 12.57 -3.87
N PRO A 272 9.49 12.02 -4.39
CA PRO A 272 9.44 10.87 -5.29
C PRO A 272 8.70 9.70 -4.63
N TYR A 273 7.64 9.22 -5.29
CA TYR A 273 6.74 8.21 -4.76
C TYR A 273 6.35 7.20 -5.83
N ILE A 274 6.27 5.92 -5.48
CA ILE A 274 5.87 4.88 -6.44
C ILE A 274 4.43 5.10 -6.93
N ALA A 275 4.24 5.05 -8.26
CA ALA A 275 2.96 5.36 -8.89
C ALA A 275 1.80 4.46 -8.42
N ASP A 276 2.11 3.23 -8.01
CA ASP A 276 1.10 2.25 -7.62
C ASP A 276 0.59 2.42 -6.18
N ASN A 277 1.25 3.21 -5.33
CA ASN A 277 0.82 3.42 -3.94
C ASN A 277 0.15 4.78 -3.74
N ILE A 278 -1.00 4.98 -4.37
CA ILE A 278 -1.76 6.23 -4.39
C ILE A 278 -2.23 6.64 -2.99
N GLY A 279 -2.65 5.66 -2.17
CA GLY A 279 -3.17 5.92 -0.83
C GLY A 279 -2.14 6.58 0.09
N GLU A 280 -0.94 6.00 0.16
CA GLU A 280 0.14 6.57 0.97
C GLU A 280 0.72 7.85 0.36
N ALA A 281 0.78 7.96 -0.97
CA ALA A 281 1.14 9.21 -1.64
C ALA A 281 0.19 10.37 -1.26
N THR A 282 -1.10 10.08 -1.13
CA THR A 282 -2.09 11.05 -0.65
C THR A 282 -1.83 11.46 0.79
N GLN A 283 -1.40 10.53 1.64
CA GLN A 283 -0.97 10.81 3.02
C GLN A 283 0.25 11.72 3.06
N ALA A 284 1.27 11.43 2.26
CA ALA A 284 2.46 12.27 2.12
C ALA A 284 2.12 13.68 1.62
N LYS A 285 1.15 13.80 0.72
CA LYS A 285 0.64 15.08 0.23
C LYS A 285 -0.04 15.89 1.33
N ARG A 286 -0.96 15.28 2.08
CA ARG A 286 -1.82 15.97 3.06
C ARG A 286 -1.12 16.21 4.40
N ARG A 287 -0.31 15.26 4.86
CA ARG A 287 0.39 15.33 6.15
C ARG A 287 1.88 15.65 6.00
N GLY A 288 2.43 15.50 4.81
CA GLY A 288 3.81 15.82 4.49
C GLY A 288 4.00 17.12 3.72
N ARG A 289 2.95 17.90 3.44
CA ARG A 289 3.00 19.15 2.68
C ARG A 289 3.80 19.04 1.38
N ALA A 290 3.75 17.84 0.74
CA ALA A 290 4.62 17.48 -0.35
C ALA A 290 3.97 17.66 -1.72
N THR A 291 4.78 18.01 -2.72
CA THR A 291 4.47 17.75 -4.12
C THR A 291 4.99 16.37 -4.45
N ILE A 292 4.12 15.49 -4.90
CA ILE A 292 4.47 14.12 -5.24
C ILE A 292 5.02 14.08 -6.66
N ILE A 293 6.13 13.40 -6.86
CA ILE A 293 6.65 13.08 -8.18
C ILE A 293 6.56 11.57 -8.36
N SER A 294 5.63 11.11 -9.20
CA SER A 294 5.46 9.68 -9.41
C SER A 294 6.68 9.06 -10.07
N HIS A 295 7.09 7.88 -9.61
CA HIS A 295 8.07 7.06 -10.28
C HIS A 295 7.49 5.69 -10.65
N GLN A 296 8.10 5.03 -11.61
CA GLN A 296 7.66 3.73 -12.08
C GLN A 296 7.73 2.66 -10.97
N THR A 297 6.88 1.64 -11.11
CA THR A 297 7.12 0.33 -10.49
C THR A 297 8.36 -0.31 -11.13
N PRO A 298 8.93 -1.36 -10.52
CA PRO A 298 9.79 -2.27 -11.30
C PRO A 298 9.08 -2.69 -12.57
N PRO A 299 9.79 -2.96 -13.66
CA PRO A 299 9.19 -3.51 -14.86
C PRO A 299 8.62 -4.89 -14.60
N PHE A 300 7.73 -5.34 -15.45
CA PHE A 300 7.14 -6.67 -15.37
C PHE A 300 7.54 -7.52 -16.56
N ALA A 301 7.48 -8.83 -16.37
CA ALA A 301 7.52 -9.79 -17.45
C ALA A 301 6.48 -10.89 -17.16
N PRO A 302 5.95 -11.59 -18.18
CA PRO A 302 5.27 -12.85 -17.95
C PRO A 302 6.17 -13.80 -17.16
N GLY A 303 5.64 -14.46 -16.13
CA GLY A 303 6.44 -15.31 -15.23
C GLY A 303 7.16 -16.44 -15.96
N GLY A 304 6.53 -17.04 -16.95
CA GLY A 304 7.04 -18.23 -17.59
C GLY A 304 7.13 -19.41 -16.60
N LEU A 305 7.64 -20.53 -17.07
CA LEU A 305 7.78 -21.73 -16.24
C LEU A 305 9.29 -21.98 -15.95
N HIS A 306 9.63 -22.32 -14.72
CA HIS A 306 10.96 -22.86 -14.42
C HIS A 306 11.03 -24.34 -14.78
N ALA A 307 12.26 -24.91 -14.81
CA ALA A 307 12.51 -26.23 -15.38
C ALA A 307 11.58 -27.36 -14.88
N ALA A 308 11.27 -27.40 -13.57
CA ALA A 308 10.39 -28.44 -13.03
C ALA A 308 8.93 -28.29 -13.52
N LEU A 309 8.42 -27.07 -13.62
CA LEU A 309 7.06 -26.82 -14.14
C LEU A 309 7.02 -27.00 -15.66
N THR A 310 8.08 -26.65 -16.38
CA THR A 310 8.19 -26.94 -17.83
C THR A 310 8.13 -28.45 -18.08
N HIS A 311 8.86 -29.24 -17.33
CA HIS A 311 8.81 -30.69 -17.42
C HIS A 311 7.40 -31.24 -17.14
N MET A 312 6.72 -30.68 -16.15
CA MET A 312 5.34 -31.07 -15.83
C MET A 312 4.37 -30.72 -16.96
N HIS A 313 4.54 -29.54 -17.57
CA HIS A 313 3.76 -29.11 -18.74
C HIS A 313 4.00 -30.03 -19.94
N ASP A 314 5.25 -30.44 -20.21
CA ASP A 314 5.56 -31.40 -21.28
C ASP A 314 4.91 -32.77 -21.04
N LEU A 315 4.95 -33.29 -19.82
CA LEU A 315 4.29 -34.54 -19.45
C LEU A 315 2.77 -34.47 -19.61
N LEU A 316 2.19 -33.30 -19.28
CA LEU A 316 0.76 -33.04 -19.45
C LEU A 316 0.36 -33.13 -20.94
N HIS A 317 1.11 -32.45 -21.81
CA HIS A 317 0.85 -32.49 -23.25
C HIS A 317 1.11 -33.88 -23.86
N GLN A 318 2.12 -34.60 -23.39
CA GLN A 318 2.36 -35.98 -23.77
C GLN A 318 1.13 -36.86 -23.41
N TRP A 319 0.61 -36.71 -22.20
CA TRP A 319 -0.56 -37.46 -21.76
C TRP A 319 -1.79 -37.17 -22.62
N LEU A 320 -2.01 -35.89 -22.97
CA LEU A 320 -3.14 -35.48 -23.84
C LEU A 320 -3.02 -36.05 -25.27
N ALA A 321 -1.81 -36.16 -25.78
CA ALA A 321 -1.53 -36.61 -27.14
C ALA A 321 -1.50 -38.14 -27.29
N GLN A 322 -1.46 -38.91 -26.20
CA GLN A 322 -1.33 -40.36 -26.24
C GLN A 322 -2.70 -41.08 -26.31
N ASP A 323 -2.74 -42.17 -27.07
CA ASP A 323 -3.86 -43.12 -27.06
C ASP A 323 -3.93 -43.87 -25.73
N GLU A 324 -5.13 -44.35 -25.40
CA GLU A 324 -5.35 -45.16 -24.20
C GLU A 324 -4.47 -46.41 -24.20
N GLY A 325 -3.80 -46.69 -23.08
CA GLY A 325 -2.93 -47.84 -22.91
C GLY A 325 -1.78 -47.63 -21.95
N ALA A 326 -0.89 -48.59 -21.84
CA ALA A 326 0.19 -48.63 -20.85
C ALA A 326 1.15 -47.43 -20.89
N VAL A 327 1.35 -46.82 -22.07
CA VAL A 327 2.20 -45.63 -22.20
C VAL A 327 1.52 -44.42 -21.54
N LYS A 328 0.27 -44.18 -21.80
CA LYS A 328 -0.52 -43.12 -21.20
C LYS A 328 -0.66 -43.31 -19.69
N GLU A 329 -0.88 -44.57 -19.24
CA GLU A 329 -0.86 -44.87 -17.79
C GLU A 329 0.48 -44.56 -17.12
N ARG A 330 1.57 -44.87 -17.80
CA ARG A 330 2.90 -44.55 -17.26
C ARG A 330 3.14 -43.04 -17.20
N THR A 331 2.77 -42.33 -18.25
CA THR A 331 2.85 -40.84 -18.27
C THR A 331 1.99 -40.22 -17.16
N ALA A 332 0.82 -40.79 -16.87
CA ALA A 332 -0.01 -40.32 -15.75
C ALA A 332 0.70 -40.49 -14.38
N ILE A 333 1.38 -41.62 -14.18
CA ILE A 333 2.16 -41.88 -12.96
C ILE A 333 3.30 -40.86 -12.84
N ASP A 334 4.04 -40.62 -13.91
CA ASP A 334 5.15 -39.72 -13.93
C ASP A 334 4.71 -38.26 -13.74
N LEU A 335 3.58 -37.85 -14.34
CA LEU A 335 2.96 -36.53 -14.16
C LEU A 335 2.52 -36.31 -12.70
N LEU A 336 1.85 -37.31 -12.11
CA LEU A 336 1.42 -37.23 -10.71
C LEU A 336 2.63 -37.12 -9.76
N ALA A 337 3.67 -37.93 -10.03
CA ALA A 337 4.91 -37.87 -9.23
C ALA A 337 5.60 -36.48 -9.31
N ALA A 338 5.65 -35.89 -10.51
CA ALA A 338 6.17 -34.54 -10.71
C ALA A 338 5.33 -33.48 -9.97
N ALA A 339 3.99 -33.57 -10.08
CA ALA A 339 3.08 -32.65 -9.39
C ALA A 339 3.16 -32.77 -7.86
N GLN A 340 3.34 -33.97 -7.32
CA GLN A 340 3.54 -34.18 -5.88
C GLN A 340 4.88 -33.61 -5.39
N LYS A 341 5.95 -33.84 -6.16
CA LYS A 341 7.29 -33.33 -5.84
C LYS A 341 7.29 -31.80 -5.72
N GLU A 342 6.66 -31.13 -6.64
CA GLU A 342 6.56 -29.67 -6.68
C GLU A 342 5.37 -29.13 -5.83
N ARG A 343 4.67 -29.99 -5.07
CA ARG A 343 3.54 -29.67 -4.21
C ARG A 343 2.28 -29.12 -4.94
N VAL A 344 2.25 -29.17 -6.25
CA VAL A 344 1.15 -28.62 -7.06
C VAL A 344 -0.19 -29.28 -6.74
N VAL A 345 -0.22 -30.58 -6.42
CA VAL A 345 -1.46 -31.27 -5.99
C VAL A 345 -2.05 -30.58 -4.75
N ALA A 346 -1.23 -30.25 -3.76
CA ALA A 346 -1.66 -29.54 -2.55
C ALA A 346 -2.05 -28.09 -2.85
N ASP A 347 -1.32 -27.41 -3.72
CA ASP A 347 -1.59 -26.02 -4.12
C ASP A 347 -2.94 -25.90 -4.86
N LEU A 348 -3.35 -26.95 -5.59
CA LEU A 348 -4.67 -27.06 -6.19
C LEU A 348 -5.78 -27.44 -5.18
N GLY A 349 -5.44 -27.66 -3.93
CA GLY A 349 -6.38 -28.09 -2.90
C GLY A 349 -6.86 -29.54 -3.05
N LEU A 350 -6.09 -30.35 -3.76
CA LEU A 350 -6.42 -31.75 -4.04
C LEU A 350 -5.62 -32.72 -3.17
N THR A 351 -6.16 -33.91 -3.00
CA THR A 351 -5.47 -35.06 -2.42
C THR A 351 -5.15 -36.09 -3.51
N VAL A 352 -4.11 -36.91 -3.29
CA VAL A 352 -3.73 -37.97 -4.24
C VAL A 352 -4.91 -38.91 -4.60
N PRO A 353 -5.73 -39.40 -3.64
CA PRO A 353 -6.92 -40.18 -3.97
C PRO A 353 -7.92 -39.47 -4.88
N GLN A 354 -8.11 -38.15 -4.69
CA GLN A 354 -9.00 -37.36 -5.56
C GLN A 354 -8.44 -37.26 -6.98
N VAL A 355 -7.13 -37.03 -7.12
CA VAL A 355 -6.46 -37.03 -8.43
C VAL A 355 -6.59 -38.38 -9.13
N GLN A 356 -6.39 -39.47 -8.41
CA GLN A 356 -6.50 -40.81 -8.95
C GLN A 356 -7.97 -41.17 -9.35
N ALA A 357 -8.95 -40.63 -8.65
CA ALA A 357 -10.37 -40.85 -8.95
C ALA A 357 -10.84 -40.09 -10.20
N ASP A 358 -10.28 -38.91 -10.50
CA ASP A 358 -10.56 -38.11 -11.70
C ASP A 358 -9.27 -37.49 -12.24
N PHE A 359 -8.45 -38.32 -12.89
CA PHE A 359 -7.19 -37.86 -13.45
C PHE A 359 -7.36 -36.88 -14.60
N ALA A 360 -8.37 -37.08 -15.45
CA ALA A 360 -8.68 -36.12 -16.52
C ALA A 360 -9.11 -34.75 -15.98
N GLY A 361 -9.87 -34.71 -14.90
CA GLY A 361 -10.21 -33.47 -14.21
C GLY A 361 -9.00 -32.81 -13.61
N PHE A 362 -8.10 -33.57 -13.02
CA PHE A 362 -6.81 -33.05 -12.52
C PHE A 362 -5.96 -32.45 -13.64
N VAL A 363 -5.85 -33.14 -14.79
CA VAL A 363 -5.07 -32.63 -15.95
C VAL A 363 -5.59 -31.26 -16.43
N ARG A 364 -6.91 -31.09 -16.49
CA ARG A 364 -7.49 -29.77 -16.84
C ARG A 364 -7.15 -28.70 -15.82
N GLN A 365 -7.30 -28.99 -14.54
CA GLN A 365 -6.93 -28.03 -13.47
C GLN A 365 -5.44 -27.70 -13.47
N LEU A 366 -4.60 -28.70 -13.71
CA LEU A 366 -3.16 -28.52 -13.81
C LEU A 366 -2.78 -27.66 -15.02
N HIS A 367 -3.39 -27.90 -16.18
CA HIS A 367 -3.21 -27.07 -17.37
C HIS A 367 -3.52 -25.61 -17.09
N ASP A 368 -4.71 -25.32 -16.57
CA ASP A 368 -5.13 -23.95 -16.25
C ASP A 368 -4.19 -23.30 -15.22
N HIS A 369 -3.75 -24.05 -14.23
CA HIS A 369 -2.83 -23.58 -13.20
C HIS A 369 -1.45 -23.23 -13.79
N LEU A 370 -0.86 -24.08 -14.63
CA LEU A 370 0.43 -23.81 -15.27
C LEU A 370 0.36 -22.61 -16.22
N HIS A 371 -0.74 -22.47 -16.97
CA HIS A 371 -1.00 -21.30 -17.81
C HIS A 371 -1.10 -20.03 -16.97
N GLU A 372 -1.85 -20.05 -15.88
CA GLU A 372 -1.96 -18.91 -14.97
C GLU A 372 -0.59 -18.49 -14.42
N LEU A 373 0.23 -19.45 -13.96
CA LEU A 373 1.57 -19.17 -13.47
C LEU A 373 2.46 -18.54 -14.55
N ALA A 374 2.47 -19.12 -15.75
CA ALA A 374 3.30 -18.63 -16.85
C ALA A 374 2.93 -17.23 -17.33
N GLN A 375 1.65 -16.89 -17.31
CA GLN A 375 1.09 -15.63 -17.79
C GLN A 375 0.98 -14.56 -16.68
N THR A 376 1.19 -14.92 -15.43
CA THR A 376 1.15 -13.97 -14.31
C THR A 376 2.24 -12.91 -14.45
N ALA A 377 1.88 -11.65 -14.18
CA ALA A 377 2.84 -10.56 -14.12
C ALA A 377 3.83 -10.75 -12.97
N GLN A 378 5.10 -10.88 -13.32
CA GLN A 378 6.20 -11.00 -12.36
C GLN A 378 7.00 -9.70 -12.36
N PRO A 379 7.13 -9.01 -11.20
CA PRO A 379 8.02 -7.86 -11.08
C PRO A 379 9.48 -8.28 -11.33
N GLN A 380 10.22 -7.46 -12.07
CA GLN A 380 11.61 -7.73 -12.43
C GLN A 380 12.53 -6.70 -11.76
N GLY A 381 13.27 -7.13 -10.76
CA GLY A 381 14.21 -6.28 -10.05
C GLY A 381 13.59 -5.11 -9.31
N LEU A 382 14.25 -3.96 -9.37
CA LEU A 382 13.85 -2.70 -8.75
C LEU A 382 13.79 -1.60 -9.83
N HIS A 383 13.19 -0.46 -9.49
CA HIS A 383 13.22 0.72 -10.33
C HIS A 383 14.39 1.64 -9.95
N THR A 384 15.07 2.20 -10.93
CA THR A 384 16.02 3.33 -10.76
C THR A 384 15.34 4.61 -11.21
N PHE A 385 15.22 5.59 -10.31
CA PHE A 385 14.52 6.85 -10.56
C PHE A 385 15.10 7.58 -11.80
N GLY A 386 14.21 7.93 -12.73
CA GLY A 386 14.57 8.63 -13.97
C GLY A 386 15.19 7.77 -15.06
N GLN A 387 15.35 6.46 -14.84
CA GLN A 387 15.98 5.55 -15.79
C GLN A 387 14.97 4.54 -16.35
N ALA A 388 14.95 4.40 -17.67
CA ALA A 388 14.13 3.40 -18.34
C ALA A 388 14.58 1.98 -17.98
N PRO A 389 13.64 1.01 -17.88
CA PRO A 389 13.99 -0.40 -17.77
C PRO A 389 14.80 -0.88 -18.98
N GLU A 390 15.55 -1.96 -18.79
CA GLU A 390 16.20 -2.65 -19.91
C GLU A 390 15.17 -3.14 -20.95
N GLU A 391 15.57 -3.25 -22.20
CA GLU A 391 14.69 -3.58 -23.34
C GLU A 391 13.85 -4.84 -23.07
N LEU A 392 14.47 -5.91 -22.56
CA LEU A 392 13.79 -7.18 -22.28
C LEU A 392 12.57 -6.97 -21.35
N HIS A 393 12.77 -6.28 -20.25
CA HIS A 393 11.74 -6.08 -19.25
C HIS A 393 10.76 -4.96 -19.62
N ARG A 394 11.23 -3.95 -20.36
CA ARG A 394 10.38 -2.90 -20.91
C ARG A 394 9.37 -3.46 -21.91
N LEU A 395 9.81 -4.32 -22.82
CA LEU A 395 8.92 -5.04 -23.76
C LEU A 395 8.06 -6.08 -23.02
N GLY A 396 8.59 -6.75 -22.00
CA GLY A 396 7.82 -7.67 -21.15
C GLY A 396 6.64 -6.96 -20.47
N THR A 397 6.85 -5.74 -19.99
CA THR A 397 5.77 -4.91 -19.43
C THR A 397 4.74 -4.57 -20.50
N VAL A 398 5.16 -4.17 -21.70
CA VAL A 398 4.26 -3.87 -22.83
C VAL A 398 3.43 -5.09 -23.23
N LEU A 399 4.04 -6.29 -23.26
CA LEU A 399 3.33 -7.55 -23.50
C LEU A 399 2.15 -7.71 -22.54
N LEU A 400 2.39 -7.51 -21.25
CA LEU A 400 1.35 -7.66 -20.22
C LEU A 400 0.30 -6.56 -20.31
N MET A 401 0.67 -5.35 -20.74
CA MET A 401 -0.29 -4.26 -20.97
C MET A 401 -1.23 -4.55 -22.14
N LEU A 402 -0.76 -5.22 -23.17
CA LEU A 402 -1.57 -5.60 -24.34
C LEU A 402 -2.48 -6.80 -24.06
N GLY A 403 -2.01 -7.75 -23.26
CA GLY A 403 -2.79 -8.88 -22.77
C GLY A 403 -3.04 -9.98 -23.79
N GLN A 404 -3.85 -10.95 -23.39
CA GLN A 404 -4.15 -12.18 -24.14
C GLN A 404 -4.59 -11.95 -25.60
N PRO A 405 -5.47 -10.98 -25.92
CA PRO A 405 -5.87 -10.78 -27.31
C PRO A 405 -4.69 -10.51 -28.26
N PHE A 406 -3.68 -9.80 -27.81
CA PHE A 406 -2.48 -9.56 -28.59
C PHE A 406 -1.59 -10.81 -28.67
N TRP A 407 -1.42 -11.53 -27.56
CA TRP A 407 -0.60 -12.75 -27.57
C TRP A 407 -1.14 -13.80 -28.53
N ASP A 408 -2.46 -14.04 -28.51
CA ASP A 408 -3.12 -14.96 -29.42
C ASP A 408 -2.97 -14.52 -30.88
N ALA A 409 -3.25 -13.26 -31.16
CA ALA A 409 -3.15 -12.72 -32.51
C ALA A 409 -1.71 -12.79 -33.06
N ALA A 410 -0.72 -12.54 -32.23
CA ALA A 410 0.70 -12.64 -32.60
C ALA A 410 1.11 -14.10 -32.87
N ALA A 411 0.66 -15.05 -32.05
CA ALA A 411 0.89 -16.47 -32.24
C ALA A 411 0.27 -16.98 -33.54
N ILE A 412 -1.00 -16.65 -33.81
CA ILE A 412 -1.70 -17.01 -35.04
C ILE A 412 -1.00 -16.40 -36.25
N HIS A 413 -0.57 -15.15 -36.18
CA HIS A 413 0.19 -14.50 -37.26
C HIS A 413 1.54 -15.20 -37.53
N ALA A 414 2.15 -15.77 -36.50
CA ALA A 414 3.37 -16.57 -36.63
C ALA A 414 3.13 -18.00 -37.13
N GLY A 415 1.88 -18.38 -37.40
CA GLY A 415 1.51 -19.68 -37.95
C GLY A 415 1.09 -20.71 -36.91
N VAL A 416 0.89 -20.32 -35.64
CA VAL A 416 0.35 -21.21 -34.62
C VAL A 416 -1.15 -21.42 -34.88
N PRO A 417 -1.67 -22.69 -34.80
CA PRO A 417 -3.09 -22.92 -34.91
C PRO A 417 -3.89 -22.15 -33.88
N PRO A 418 -5.11 -21.65 -34.19
CA PRO A 418 -5.91 -20.86 -33.24
C PRO A 418 -6.21 -21.60 -31.93
N GLU A 419 -6.35 -22.91 -31.94
CA GLU A 419 -6.57 -23.77 -30.78
C GLU A 419 -5.38 -23.83 -29.81
N ASP A 420 -4.17 -23.51 -30.29
CA ASP A 420 -2.93 -23.53 -29.51
C ASP A 420 -2.40 -22.11 -29.22
N ALA A 421 -3.15 -21.08 -29.61
CA ALA A 421 -2.69 -19.69 -29.51
C ALA A 421 -2.47 -19.23 -28.07
N ASP A 422 -3.24 -19.76 -27.12
CA ASP A 422 -3.14 -19.49 -25.68
C ASP A 422 -1.84 -19.99 -25.04
N GLU A 423 -1.10 -20.86 -25.73
CA GLU A 423 0.23 -21.36 -25.34
C GLU A 423 1.37 -20.34 -25.61
N ALA A 424 1.08 -19.22 -26.23
CA ALA A 424 2.10 -18.31 -26.80
C ALA A 424 3.16 -17.84 -25.77
N LEU A 425 2.79 -17.72 -24.50
CA LEU A 425 3.71 -17.34 -23.41
C LEU A 425 3.91 -18.45 -22.37
N VAL A 426 3.39 -19.65 -22.63
CA VAL A 426 3.52 -20.81 -21.73
C VAL A 426 4.75 -21.62 -22.12
N GLY A 427 5.85 -21.38 -21.44
CA GLY A 427 7.15 -22.02 -21.72
C GLY A 427 8.24 -21.58 -20.76
N PRO A 428 9.48 -22.00 -20.98
CA PRO A 428 10.60 -21.62 -20.15
C PRO A 428 10.74 -20.10 -20.05
N TRP A 429 10.86 -19.59 -18.84
CA TRP A 429 10.94 -18.15 -18.58
C TRP A 429 12.15 -17.49 -19.28
N GLU A 430 13.25 -18.23 -19.43
CA GLU A 430 14.47 -17.77 -20.11
C GLU A 430 14.26 -17.52 -21.61
N GLN A 431 13.18 -18.06 -22.18
CA GLN A 431 12.90 -17.99 -23.61
C GLN A 431 11.87 -16.91 -23.96
N LEU A 432 11.54 -16.01 -23.05
CA LEU A 432 10.57 -14.92 -23.31
C LEU A 432 10.86 -14.17 -24.60
N ALA A 433 12.12 -13.81 -24.82
CA ALA A 433 12.54 -13.06 -26.02
C ALA A 433 12.38 -13.85 -27.33
N GLN A 434 12.19 -15.16 -27.26
CA GLN A 434 12.02 -16.03 -28.43
C GLN A 434 10.53 -16.26 -28.78
N THR A 435 9.62 -15.82 -27.91
CA THR A 435 8.19 -15.98 -28.15
C THR A 435 7.68 -15.11 -29.29
N ALA A 436 6.69 -15.56 -30.04
CA ALA A 436 6.13 -14.81 -31.17
C ALA A 436 5.60 -13.41 -30.77
N PRO A 437 4.87 -13.24 -29.66
CA PRO A 437 4.42 -11.92 -29.23
C PRO A 437 5.59 -10.96 -28.93
N TYR A 438 6.64 -11.44 -28.25
CA TYR A 438 7.81 -10.62 -27.96
C TYR A 438 8.55 -10.20 -29.24
N GLN A 439 8.79 -11.14 -30.14
CA GLN A 439 9.47 -10.88 -31.43
C GLN A 439 8.72 -9.85 -32.26
N LEU A 440 7.41 -9.92 -32.30
CA LEU A 440 6.58 -8.95 -33.01
C LEU A 440 6.73 -7.54 -32.44
N LEU A 441 6.73 -7.41 -31.11
CA LEU A 441 6.98 -6.15 -30.44
C LEU A 441 8.39 -5.61 -30.72
N GLN A 442 9.40 -6.47 -30.63
CA GLN A 442 10.79 -6.05 -30.88
C GLN A 442 10.97 -5.48 -32.29
N ARG A 443 10.43 -6.15 -33.32
CA ARG A 443 10.52 -5.70 -34.70
C ARG A 443 9.81 -4.39 -34.97
N HIS A 444 8.56 -4.26 -34.50
CA HIS A 444 7.71 -3.14 -34.85
C HIS A 444 7.77 -1.96 -33.87
N VAL A 445 8.13 -2.18 -32.61
CA VAL A 445 8.23 -1.13 -31.58
C VAL A 445 9.66 -0.62 -31.45
N VAL A 446 10.65 -1.52 -31.35
CA VAL A 446 12.06 -1.14 -31.13
C VAL A 446 12.77 -0.89 -32.44
N GLN A 447 12.67 -1.83 -33.39
CA GLN A 447 13.36 -1.73 -34.69
C GLN A 447 12.62 -0.85 -35.71
N GLY A 448 11.37 -0.49 -35.42
CA GLY A 448 10.61 0.47 -36.24
C GLY A 448 10.11 -0.07 -37.58
N GLU A 449 10.01 -1.39 -37.75
CA GLU A 449 9.44 -1.98 -38.94
C GLU A 449 8.02 -1.47 -39.22
N PRO A 450 7.62 -1.25 -40.47
CA PRO A 450 6.27 -0.85 -40.85
C PRO A 450 5.23 -1.89 -40.40
N VAL A 451 4.02 -1.44 -40.13
CA VAL A 451 2.90 -2.29 -39.69
C VAL A 451 1.82 -2.48 -40.74
N ASP A 452 1.95 -1.82 -41.90
CA ASP A 452 0.89 -1.69 -42.91
C ASP A 452 0.45 -3.05 -43.51
N ASP A 453 1.35 -4.02 -43.55
CA ASP A 453 1.10 -5.37 -44.06
C ASP A 453 0.53 -6.35 -43.03
N LEU A 454 0.34 -5.90 -41.78
CA LEU A 454 -0.19 -6.72 -40.71
C LEU A 454 -1.74 -6.66 -40.64
N PRO A 455 -2.39 -7.68 -40.08
CA PRO A 455 -3.81 -7.58 -39.75
C PRO A 455 -4.16 -6.35 -38.91
N GLU A 456 -5.32 -5.74 -39.15
CA GLU A 456 -5.75 -4.49 -38.53
C GLU A 456 -5.68 -4.53 -36.99
N ALA A 457 -6.08 -5.65 -36.41
CA ALA A 457 -6.02 -5.83 -34.95
C ALA A 457 -4.59 -5.74 -34.42
N LEU A 458 -3.61 -6.31 -35.13
CA LEU A 458 -2.19 -6.20 -34.78
C LEU A 458 -1.65 -4.78 -35.01
N GLN A 459 -2.04 -4.12 -36.10
CA GLN A 459 -1.65 -2.72 -36.36
C GLN A 459 -2.08 -1.83 -35.19
N LYS A 460 -3.31 -1.95 -34.71
CA LYS A 460 -3.86 -1.19 -33.58
C LYS A 460 -3.10 -1.49 -32.29
N SER A 461 -2.86 -2.76 -31.97
CA SER A 461 -2.12 -3.17 -30.78
C SER A 461 -0.68 -2.66 -30.81
N LEU A 462 0.00 -2.72 -31.95
CA LEU A 462 1.37 -2.24 -32.11
C LEU A 462 1.47 -0.72 -32.00
N GLN A 463 0.44 0.02 -32.43
CA GLN A 463 0.38 1.46 -32.21
C GLN A 463 0.26 1.78 -30.73
N GLN A 464 -0.59 1.05 -29.98
CA GLN A 464 -0.70 1.16 -28.52
C GLN A 464 0.63 0.79 -27.85
N ALA A 465 1.28 -0.28 -28.32
CA ALA A 465 2.57 -0.73 -27.81
C ALA A 465 3.68 0.31 -27.97
N ARG A 466 3.74 1.03 -29.10
CA ARG A 466 4.70 2.12 -29.31
C ARG A 466 4.52 3.24 -28.30
N THR A 467 3.27 3.64 -28.04
CA THR A 467 2.94 4.65 -27.02
C THR A 467 3.32 4.16 -25.64
N ALA A 468 2.95 2.94 -25.27
CA ALA A 468 3.26 2.34 -23.96
C ALA A 468 4.78 2.24 -23.74
N TYR A 469 5.53 1.78 -24.75
CA TYR A 469 6.98 1.67 -24.70
C TYR A 469 7.65 3.03 -24.49
N ALA A 470 7.19 4.07 -25.21
CA ALA A 470 7.68 5.44 -25.03
C ALA A 470 7.39 5.95 -23.61
N ASN A 471 6.18 5.72 -23.11
CA ASN A 471 5.77 6.15 -21.77
C ASN A 471 6.56 5.45 -20.62
N LEU A 472 7.12 4.28 -20.87
CA LEU A 472 8.02 3.59 -19.95
C LEU A 472 9.46 4.13 -19.96
N GLY A 473 9.72 5.24 -20.65
CA GLY A 473 11.04 5.88 -20.74
C GLY A 473 11.58 6.48 -19.43
N ALA A 474 10.72 6.76 -18.47
CA ALA A 474 11.02 7.31 -17.14
C ALA A 474 11.69 8.70 -17.09
N GLN A 475 11.93 9.33 -18.22
CA GLN A 475 12.62 10.64 -18.31
C GLN A 475 11.85 11.75 -17.57
N GLY A 476 10.53 11.67 -17.53
CA GLY A 476 9.66 12.60 -16.81
C GLY A 476 9.90 12.66 -15.31
N GLU A 477 10.43 11.62 -14.71
CA GLU A 477 10.68 11.56 -13.26
C GLU A 477 11.73 12.59 -12.83
N LEU A 478 12.87 12.60 -13.49
CA LEU A 478 13.93 13.60 -13.22
C LEU A 478 13.49 15.01 -13.63
N THR A 479 12.86 15.14 -14.80
CA THR A 479 12.34 16.44 -15.27
C THR A 479 11.30 16.99 -14.30
N GLY A 480 10.40 16.13 -13.80
CA GLY A 480 9.40 16.50 -12.80
C GLY A 480 10.00 16.93 -11.47
N LEU A 481 10.99 16.19 -10.97
CA LEU A 481 11.71 16.54 -9.75
C LEU A 481 12.39 17.91 -9.89
N LEU A 482 13.10 18.16 -10.98
CA LEU A 482 13.76 19.45 -11.25
C LEU A 482 12.74 20.58 -11.36
N ALA A 483 11.57 20.34 -11.99
CA ALA A 483 10.50 21.32 -12.05
C ALA A 483 9.97 21.71 -10.67
N VAL A 484 9.81 20.73 -9.78
CA VAL A 484 9.37 21.00 -8.38
C VAL A 484 10.44 21.76 -7.62
N LEU A 485 11.73 21.46 -7.81
CA LEU A 485 12.85 22.21 -7.24
C LEU A 485 12.99 23.64 -7.81
N ASP A 486 12.35 23.91 -8.95
CA ASP A 486 12.18 25.24 -9.51
C ASP A 486 10.89 25.93 -9.07
N GLY A 487 10.13 25.33 -8.15
CA GLY A 487 8.85 25.87 -7.68
C GLY A 487 7.77 25.92 -8.77
N LYS A 488 7.88 25.10 -9.81
CA LYS A 488 6.96 25.06 -10.94
C LYS A 488 5.79 24.11 -10.69
N TYR A 489 4.69 24.36 -11.40
CA TYR A 489 3.55 23.44 -11.45
C TYR A 489 3.95 22.10 -12.05
N LEU A 490 3.47 21.02 -11.46
CA LEU A 490 3.62 19.67 -11.98
C LEU A 490 2.26 19.11 -12.37
N PRO A 491 2.07 18.68 -13.66
CA PRO A 491 0.81 18.09 -14.10
C PRO A 491 0.42 16.88 -13.26
N THR A 492 -0.88 16.73 -13.04
CA THR A 492 -1.42 15.67 -12.19
C THR A 492 -1.57 14.35 -12.92
N SER A 493 -1.54 13.27 -12.19
CA SER A 493 -1.83 11.93 -12.67
C SER A 493 -2.46 11.07 -11.58
N TYR A 494 -3.42 10.25 -11.99
CA TYR A 494 -3.89 9.14 -11.18
C TYR A 494 -2.88 7.99 -11.29
N GLY A 495 -2.51 7.37 -10.16
CA GLY A 495 -1.52 6.31 -10.14
C GLY A 495 -2.07 4.93 -10.49
N GLY A 496 -1.24 3.92 -10.30
CA GLY A 496 -1.50 2.51 -10.53
C GLY A 496 -0.31 1.81 -11.15
N ASP A 497 -0.35 0.48 -11.19
CA ASP A 497 0.61 -0.25 -12.00
C ASP A 497 0.25 -0.12 -13.50
N PRO A 498 1.24 -0.21 -14.42
CA PRO A 498 1.02 0.08 -15.83
C PRO A 498 0.10 -0.92 -16.54
N ILE A 499 -0.06 -2.12 -15.99
CA ILE A 499 -0.90 -3.17 -16.57
C ILE A 499 -2.36 -2.86 -16.29
N LYS A 500 -2.68 -2.41 -15.07
CA LYS A 500 -4.04 -2.08 -14.64
C LYS A 500 -4.45 -0.66 -15.04
N ASN A 501 -3.52 0.28 -15.02
CA ASN A 501 -3.76 1.68 -15.37
C ASN A 501 -2.64 2.23 -16.27
N PRO A 502 -2.69 2.00 -17.58
CA PRO A 502 -1.70 2.55 -18.51
C PRO A 502 -1.57 4.07 -18.45
N ASP A 503 -2.64 4.79 -18.11
CA ASP A 503 -2.66 6.26 -18.00
C ASP A 503 -1.86 6.81 -16.80
N ALA A 504 -1.43 5.95 -15.88
CA ALA A 504 -0.48 6.32 -14.84
C ALA A 504 0.91 6.68 -15.41
N TYR A 505 1.15 6.32 -16.66
CA TYR A 505 2.42 6.55 -17.38
C TYR A 505 2.23 7.50 -18.57
N PRO A 506 3.20 8.37 -18.89
CA PRO A 506 4.52 8.47 -18.26
C PRO A 506 4.44 8.96 -16.81
N THR A 507 5.41 8.54 -15.99
CA THR A 507 5.61 8.99 -14.62
C THR A 507 6.27 10.38 -14.55
N GLY A 508 6.58 10.86 -13.36
CA GLY A 508 7.11 12.22 -13.16
C GLY A 508 6.01 13.25 -13.01
N ARG A 509 4.82 12.84 -12.61
CA ARG A 509 3.64 13.68 -12.44
C ARG A 509 3.16 13.68 -10.98
N ASN A 510 2.38 14.70 -10.61
CA ASN A 510 1.86 14.86 -9.28
C ASN A 510 0.67 13.92 -9.04
N LEU A 511 0.86 12.89 -8.21
CA LEU A 511 -0.20 11.92 -7.91
C LEU A 511 -1.33 12.57 -7.12
N TYR A 512 -2.57 12.19 -7.42
CA TYR A 512 -3.76 12.53 -6.65
C TYR A 512 -4.60 11.29 -6.35
N GLY A 513 -5.41 11.36 -5.29
CA GLY A 513 -6.34 10.31 -4.91
C GLY A 513 -7.68 10.41 -5.62
N PHE A 514 -8.42 9.30 -5.66
CA PHE A 514 -9.76 9.25 -6.25
C PHE A 514 -10.77 10.11 -5.45
N ASP A 515 -11.76 10.68 -6.14
CA ASP A 515 -12.85 11.42 -5.50
C ASP A 515 -13.72 10.46 -4.66
N PRO A 516 -13.65 10.53 -3.32
CA PRO A 516 -14.34 9.58 -2.45
C PRO A 516 -15.88 9.70 -2.55
N SER A 517 -16.42 10.80 -3.08
CA SER A 517 -17.87 10.96 -3.30
C SER A 517 -18.42 10.04 -4.39
N ARG A 518 -17.54 9.44 -5.21
CA ARG A 518 -17.90 8.54 -6.30
C ARG A 518 -17.69 7.06 -5.96
N VAL A 519 -17.40 6.72 -4.73
CA VAL A 519 -17.17 5.34 -4.29
C VAL A 519 -18.43 4.72 -3.68
N PRO A 520 -18.88 3.54 -4.18
CA PRO A 520 -18.41 2.84 -5.36
C PRO A 520 -18.90 3.48 -6.66
N THR A 521 -18.11 3.39 -7.74
CA THR A 521 -18.59 3.76 -9.07
C THR A 521 -19.67 2.79 -9.55
N GLN A 522 -20.46 3.20 -10.56
CA GLN A 522 -21.49 2.31 -11.13
C GLN A 522 -20.88 1.03 -11.71
N GLN A 523 -19.71 1.13 -12.35
CA GLN A 523 -18.98 -0.02 -12.89
C GLN A 523 -18.47 -0.94 -11.79
N ALA A 524 -17.90 -0.37 -10.72
CA ALA A 524 -17.47 -1.14 -9.56
C ALA A 524 -18.65 -1.79 -8.83
N TRP A 525 -19.82 -1.16 -8.84
CA TRP A 525 -21.05 -1.72 -8.29
C TRP A 525 -21.46 -3.01 -9.00
N GLU A 526 -21.52 -3.00 -10.34
CA GLU A 526 -21.89 -4.18 -11.11
C GLU A 526 -20.87 -5.32 -10.91
N ALA A 527 -19.59 -5.03 -10.98
CA ALA A 527 -18.53 -6.00 -10.70
C ALA A 527 -18.57 -6.52 -9.25
N GLY A 528 -18.87 -5.64 -8.30
CA GLY A 528 -18.97 -5.98 -6.87
C GLY A 528 -20.15 -6.90 -6.54
N LYS A 529 -21.29 -6.73 -7.20
CA LYS A 529 -22.43 -7.65 -7.07
C LYS A 529 -22.04 -9.07 -7.52
N GLN A 530 -21.39 -9.17 -8.67
CA GLN A 530 -20.91 -10.45 -9.16
C GLN A 530 -19.88 -11.09 -8.23
N ALA A 531 -18.95 -10.28 -7.71
CA ALA A 531 -17.95 -10.74 -6.74
C ALA A 531 -18.58 -11.24 -5.42
N ALA A 532 -19.67 -10.61 -4.97
CA ALA A 532 -20.42 -11.05 -3.80
C ALA A 532 -21.05 -12.44 -4.01
N GLU A 533 -21.69 -12.66 -5.15
CA GLU A 533 -22.27 -13.96 -5.48
C GLU A 533 -21.20 -15.04 -5.66
N ASN A 534 -20.06 -14.70 -6.28
CA ASN A 534 -18.91 -15.60 -6.38
C ASN A 534 -18.33 -15.98 -5.01
N LEU A 535 -18.26 -15.04 -4.08
CA LEU A 535 -17.80 -15.29 -2.71
C LEU A 535 -18.72 -16.28 -1.97
N ILE A 536 -20.03 -16.10 -2.10
CA ILE A 536 -21.02 -17.01 -1.53
C ILE A 536 -20.87 -18.40 -2.15
N ALA A 537 -20.74 -18.50 -3.47
CA ALA A 537 -20.57 -19.76 -4.18
C ALA A 537 -19.28 -20.48 -3.76
N GLU A 538 -18.18 -19.79 -3.65
CA GLU A 538 -16.89 -20.33 -3.18
C GLU A 538 -17.01 -20.85 -1.73
N HIS A 539 -17.67 -20.08 -0.86
CA HIS A 539 -17.88 -20.50 0.51
C HIS A 539 -18.77 -21.76 0.61
N ILE A 540 -19.82 -21.84 -0.22
CA ILE A 540 -20.67 -23.05 -0.30
C ILE A 540 -19.86 -24.24 -0.78
N GLN A 541 -19.02 -24.07 -1.80
CA GLN A 541 -18.17 -25.14 -2.33
C GLN A 541 -17.22 -25.68 -1.26
N LEU A 542 -16.63 -24.81 -0.45
CA LEU A 542 -15.66 -25.19 0.57
C LEU A 542 -16.30 -25.72 1.85
N HIS A 543 -17.48 -25.22 2.23
CA HIS A 543 -18.08 -25.48 3.55
C HIS A 543 -19.47 -26.11 3.50
N GLY A 544 -20.05 -26.32 2.32
CA GLY A 544 -21.36 -26.98 2.12
C GLY A 544 -22.57 -26.11 2.45
N LYS A 545 -22.39 -24.86 2.86
CA LYS A 545 -23.48 -23.93 3.20
C LYS A 545 -23.08 -22.48 2.93
N ALA A 546 -24.09 -21.62 2.69
CA ALA A 546 -23.87 -20.19 2.54
C ALA A 546 -23.38 -19.55 3.84
N PRO A 547 -22.55 -18.51 3.78
CA PRO A 547 -22.14 -17.78 4.97
C PRO A 547 -23.28 -16.90 5.50
N GLU A 548 -23.35 -16.73 6.82
CA GLU A 548 -24.26 -15.79 7.47
C GLU A 548 -23.58 -14.50 7.90
N LYS A 549 -22.25 -14.56 8.16
CA LYS A 549 -21.44 -13.43 8.57
C LYS A 549 -20.04 -13.49 7.96
N LEU A 550 -19.63 -12.39 7.35
CA LEU A 550 -18.31 -12.17 6.76
C LEU A 550 -17.68 -10.88 7.31
N THR A 551 -16.36 -10.83 7.35
CA THR A 551 -15.60 -9.62 7.74
C THR A 551 -14.72 -9.18 6.58
N PHE A 552 -14.76 -7.89 6.25
CA PHE A 552 -13.97 -7.28 5.17
C PHE A 552 -12.87 -6.41 5.75
N SER A 553 -11.66 -6.56 5.24
CA SER A 553 -10.55 -5.63 5.49
C SER A 553 -10.54 -4.56 4.40
N LEU A 554 -10.78 -3.30 4.77
CA LEU A 554 -10.89 -2.17 3.84
C LEU A 554 -9.61 -1.34 3.86
N TRP A 555 -8.95 -1.24 2.71
CA TRP A 555 -7.72 -0.48 2.53
C TRP A 555 -7.91 0.66 1.54
N SER A 556 -7.40 1.84 1.90
CA SER A 556 -7.52 3.03 1.06
C SER A 556 -6.93 2.83 -0.34
N VAL A 557 -5.72 2.29 -0.43
CA VAL A 557 -5.05 2.09 -1.72
C VAL A 557 -5.79 1.09 -2.61
N GLU A 558 -6.35 0.04 -2.03
CA GLU A 558 -7.15 -0.93 -2.76
C GLU A 558 -8.44 -0.29 -3.29
N THR A 559 -9.16 0.45 -2.46
CA THR A 559 -10.37 1.18 -2.86
C THR A 559 -10.09 2.18 -3.97
N MET A 560 -8.97 2.89 -3.91
CA MET A 560 -8.55 3.80 -4.99
C MET A 560 -8.27 3.06 -6.29
N ARG A 561 -7.71 1.84 -6.25
CA ARG A 561 -7.42 1.05 -7.46
C ARG A 561 -8.67 0.39 -8.05
N HIS A 562 -9.56 -0.15 -7.22
CA HIS A 562 -10.76 -0.87 -7.70
C HIS A 562 -12.06 -0.05 -7.63
N PHE A 563 -11.97 1.24 -7.30
CA PHE A 563 -13.07 2.20 -7.30
C PHE A 563 -14.27 1.82 -6.44
N GLY A 564 -14.04 1.08 -5.35
CA GLY A 564 -15.06 0.65 -4.41
C GLY A 564 -15.70 -0.70 -4.71
N LEU A 565 -15.04 -1.58 -5.45
CA LEU A 565 -15.57 -2.91 -5.74
C LEU A 565 -15.81 -3.71 -4.46
N LEU A 566 -14.88 -3.65 -3.49
CA LEU A 566 -15.00 -4.38 -2.22
C LEU A 566 -16.16 -3.82 -1.37
N GLU A 567 -16.34 -2.52 -1.38
CA GLU A 567 -17.49 -1.84 -0.74
C GLU A 567 -18.81 -2.24 -1.39
N ALA A 568 -18.84 -2.31 -2.72
CA ALA A 568 -20.00 -2.79 -3.47
C ALA A 568 -20.34 -4.25 -3.13
N GLN A 569 -19.32 -5.09 -2.99
CA GLN A 569 -19.47 -6.48 -2.55
C GLN A 569 -20.12 -6.56 -1.15
N ALA A 570 -19.63 -5.76 -0.21
CA ALA A 570 -20.18 -5.69 1.14
C ALA A 570 -21.63 -5.16 1.17
N LEU A 571 -21.92 -4.11 0.41
CA LEU A 571 -23.27 -3.54 0.28
C LEU A 571 -24.27 -4.55 -0.28
N TRP A 572 -23.90 -5.25 -1.34
CA TRP A 572 -24.77 -6.27 -1.95
C TRP A 572 -25.03 -7.45 -1.03
N LEU A 573 -24.03 -7.87 -0.23
CA LEU A 573 -24.21 -8.90 0.79
C LEU A 573 -25.24 -8.47 1.84
N LEU A 574 -25.19 -7.20 2.28
CA LEU A 574 -26.19 -6.63 3.19
C LEU A 574 -27.56 -6.45 2.55
N GLY A 575 -27.67 -6.55 1.24
CA GLY A 575 -28.92 -6.27 0.51
C GLY A 575 -29.24 -4.77 0.47
N VAL A 576 -28.25 -3.96 0.23
CA VAL A 576 -28.35 -2.49 0.12
C VAL A 576 -27.64 -2.03 -1.13
N GLU A 577 -28.19 -1.04 -1.83
CA GLU A 577 -27.59 -0.48 -3.04
C GLU A 577 -27.31 1.01 -2.91
N PRO A 578 -26.25 1.53 -3.58
CA PRO A 578 -25.99 2.95 -3.66
C PRO A 578 -27.02 3.68 -4.51
N VAL A 579 -27.21 4.97 -4.22
CA VAL A 579 -27.97 5.90 -5.05
C VAL A 579 -27.01 6.95 -5.60
N TRP A 580 -26.92 7.08 -6.92
CA TRP A 580 -26.06 8.06 -7.59
C TRP A 580 -26.83 9.25 -8.12
N ASP A 581 -26.20 10.41 -8.11
CA ASP A 581 -26.66 11.57 -8.87
C ASP A 581 -26.26 11.48 -10.35
N ALA A 582 -26.68 12.44 -11.15
CA ALA A 582 -26.34 12.51 -12.57
C ALA A 582 -24.82 12.68 -12.84
N GLY A 583 -24.05 13.14 -11.86
CA GLY A 583 -22.59 13.28 -11.92
C GLY A 583 -21.83 12.04 -11.47
N GLY A 584 -22.53 10.96 -11.11
CA GLY A 584 -21.92 9.72 -10.63
C GLY A 584 -21.46 9.75 -9.16
N ARG A 585 -21.94 10.74 -8.37
CA ARG A 585 -21.66 10.79 -6.93
C ARG A 585 -22.69 9.97 -6.17
N VAL A 586 -22.23 9.24 -5.16
CA VAL A 586 -23.11 8.50 -4.25
C VAL A 586 -23.75 9.48 -3.27
N THR A 587 -25.07 9.63 -3.35
CA THR A 587 -25.85 10.55 -2.53
C THR A 587 -26.53 9.87 -1.34
N GLY A 588 -26.60 8.54 -1.36
CA GLY A 588 -27.22 7.75 -0.31
C GLY A 588 -27.21 6.27 -0.62
N VAL A 589 -27.91 5.52 0.20
CA VAL A 589 -28.11 4.08 0.03
C VAL A 589 -29.58 3.75 0.24
N ARG A 590 -30.05 2.67 -0.38
CA ARG A 590 -31.41 2.16 -0.21
C ARG A 590 -31.44 0.64 -0.07
N LEU A 591 -32.44 0.15 0.65
CA LEU A 591 -32.63 -1.28 0.85
C LEU A 591 -33.05 -1.94 -0.45
N VAL A 592 -32.42 -3.07 -0.76
CA VAL A 592 -32.86 -3.98 -1.82
C VAL A 592 -33.87 -4.98 -1.21
N PRO A 593 -35.09 -5.09 -1.76
CA PRO A 593 -36.07 -6.06 -1.25
C PRO A 593 -35.55 -7.49 -1.33
N ARG A 594 -35.92 -8.30 -0.34
CA ARG A 594 -35.51 -9.72 -0.26
C ARG A 594 -35.82 -10.50 -1.53
N GLU A 595 -36.98 -10.23 -2.12
CA GLU A 595 -37.43 -10.85 -3.37
C GLU A 595 -36.49 -10.54 -4.53
N GLN A 596 -36.04 -9.28 -4.63
CA GLN A 596 -35.09 -8.84 -5.67
C GLN A 596 -33.68 -9.35 -5.39
N LEU A 597 -33.27 -9.42 -4.11
CA LEU A 597 -31.97 -9.95 -3.72
C LEU A 597 -31.83 -11.44 -4.05
N GLY A 598 -32.94 -12.20 -4.03
CA GLY A 598 -32.99 -13.63 -4.41
C GLY A 598 -32.38 -14.60 -3.38
N ARG A 599 -31.82 -14.11 -2.29
CA ARG A 599 -31.18 -14.90 -1.22
C ARG A 599 -31.29 -14.18 0.12
N PRO A 600 -31.05 -14.84 1.25
CA PRO A 600 -30.92 -14.17 2.54
C PRO A 600 -29.80 -13.12 2.54
N ARG A 601 -29.97 -12.07 3.35
CA ARG A 601 -28.89 -11.14 3.65
C ARG A 601 -27.76 -11.84 4.37
N VAL A 602 -26.56 -11.34 4.17
CA VAL A 602 -25.36 -11.77 4.88
C VAL A 602 -24.91 -10.61 5.76
N ASP A 603 -24.66 -10.87 7.03
CA ASP A 603 -24.10 -9.88 7.94
C ASP A 603 -22.63 -9.59 7.59
N VAL A 604 -22.23 -8.33 7.66
CA VAL A 604 -20.91 -7.88 7.26
C VAL A 604 -20.32 -7.00 8.33
N VAL A 605 -19.11 -7.33 8.77
CA VAL A 605 -18.27 -6.48 9.63
C VAL A 605 -17.16 -5.88 8.78
N LEU A 606 -16.91 -4.59 8.94
CA LEU A 606 -15.98 -3.82 8.13
C LEU A 606 -14.82 -3.33 9.01
N SER A 607 -13.64 -3.88 8.78
CA SER A 607 -12.41 -3.50 9.46
C SER A 607 -11.62 -2.54 8.55
N ALA A 608 -11.64 -1.25 8.90
CA ALA A 608 -11.00 -0.21 8.11
C ALA A 608 -9.59 0.11 8.61
N THR A 609 -8.64 0.30 7.71
CA THR A 609 -7.32 0.82 8.06
C THR A 609 -7.39 2.30 8.43
N GLY A 610 -6.35 2.83 9.09
CA GLY A 610 -6.27 4.25 9.42
C GLY A 610 -6.33 5.16 8.19
N LEU A 611 -5.66 4.79 7.10
CA LEU A 611 -5.74 5.51 5.83
C LEU A 611 -7.15 5.49 5.23
N TYR A 612 -7.84 4.36 5.30
CA TYR A 612 -9.21 4.28 4.82
C TYR A 612 -10.14 5.24 5.59
N ARG A 613 -10.02 5.24 6.91
CA ARG A 613 -10.75 6.19 7.77
C ARG A 613 -10.50 7.63 7.37
N ASP A 614 -9.25 7.99 7.09
CA ASP A 614 -8.85 9.37 6.77
C ASP A 614 -9.32 9.80 5.37
N HIS A 615 -9.28 8.90 4.39
CA HIS A 615 -9.56 9.22 3.00
C HIS A 615 -11.04 9.07 2.60
N PHE A 616 -11.77 8.16 3.26
CA PHE A 616 -13.13 7.78 2.87
C PHE A 616 -14.19 7.93 3.98
N PRO A 617 -14.19 9.01 4.78
CA PRO A 617 -15.18 9.16 5.86
C PRO A 617 -16.62 9.23 5.33
N ASN A 618 -16.84 9.80 4.15
CA ASN A 618 -18.15 9.84 3.51
C ASN A 618 -18.62 8.44 3.06
N VAL A 619 -17.72 7.59 2.60
CA VAL A 619 -18.03 6.18 2.27
C VAL A 619 -18.38 5.41 3.52
N MET A 620 -17.62 5.60 4.62
CA MET A 620 -17.92 5.00 5.92
C MET A 620 -19.33 5.39 6.41
N LYS A 621 -19.74 6.62 6.18
CA LYS A 621 -21.10 7.07 6.48
C LYS A 621 -22.15 6.27 5.70
N GLN A 622 -21.95 6.10 4.39
CA GLN A 622 -22.85 5.32 3.54
C GLN A 622 -22.91 3.84 3.98
N LEU A 623 -21.77 3.26 4.31
CA LEU A 623 -21.67 1.88 4.79
C LEU A 623 -22.36 1.72 6.17
N ALA A 624 -22.20 2.67 7.08
CA ALA A 624 -22.89 2.68 8.37
C ALA A 624 -24.40 2.78 8.22
N GLN A 625 -24.88 3.63 7.31
CA GLN A 625 -26.30 3.75 6.99
C GLN A 625 -26.84 2.46 6.36
N ALA A 626 -26.06 1.81 5.49
CA ALA A 626 -26.43 0.54 4.88
C ALA A 626 -26.59 -0.57 5.93
N ALA A 627 -25.66 -0.66 6.89
CA ALA A 627 -25.75 -1.62 7.98
C ALA A 627 -27.01 -1.38 8.85
N LEU A 628 -27.32 -0.13 9.13
CA LEU A 628 -28.55 0.26 9.85
C LEU A 628 -29.80 -0.20 9.09
N LEU A 629 -29.91 0.14 7.82
CA LEU A 629 -31.06 -0.26 6.98
C LEU A 629 -31.19 -1.80 6.93
N ALA A 630 -30.12 -2.52 6.70
CA ALA A 630 -30.13 -3.98 6.68
C ALA A 630 -30.55 -4.59 8.03
N SER A 631 -30.12 -4.02 9.16
CA SER A 631 -30.50 -4.47 10.51
C SER A 631 -31.96 -4.22 10.83
N GLN A 632 -32.60 -3.25 10.16
CA GLN A 632 -33.99 -2.90 10.34
C GLN A 632 -34.93 -3.55 9.33
N ALA A 633 -34.39 -4.23 8.31
CA ALA A 633 -35.21 -4.90 7.30
C ALA A 633 -36.08 -6.02 7.90
N ARG A 634 -37.36 -6.08 7.48
CA ARG A 634 -38.40 -7.01 7.98
C ARG A 634 -39.03 -7.84 6.86
N ASP A 635 -38.41 -7.88 5.73
CA ASP A 635 -38.86 -8.55 4.52
C ASP A 635 -38.36 -10.01 4.38
N GLU A 636 -37.71 -10.50 5.42
CA GLU A 636 -37.30 -11.92 5.52
C GLU A 636 -37.47 -12.43 6.95
N ALA A 637 -37.76 -13.73 7.09
CA ALA A 637 -38.07 -14.36 8.37
C ALA A 637 -36.87 -14.45 9.30
N ASP A 638 -35.67 -14.68 8.76
CA ASP A 638 -34.41 -14.76 9.48
C ASP A 638 -33.35 -13.90 8.80
N ASN A 639 -33.22 -12.66 9.30
CA ASN A 639 -32.23 -11.71 8.85
C ASN A 639 -31.00 -11.75 9.78
N PRO A 640 -29.86 -12.30 9.36
CA PRO A 640 -28.66 -12.38 10.20
C PRO A 640 -28.19 -11.02 10.71
N VAL A 641 -28.33 -9.96 9.91
CA VAL A 641 -27.93 -8.59 10.29
C VAL A 641 -28.79 -8.09 11.47
N ALA A 642 -30.11 -8.26 11.36
CA ALA A 642 -31.06 -7.93 12.43
C ALA A 642 -30.85 -8.77 13.69
N ARG A 643 -30.69 -10.08 13.53
CA ARG A 643 -30.48 -11.01 14.63
C ARG A 643 -29.22 -10.68 15.44
N ASN A 644 -28.10 -10.41 14.76
CA ASN A 644 -26.85 -10.05 15.41
C ASN A 644 -26.93 -8.67 16.07
N ALA A 645 -27.58 -7.70 15.43
CA ALA A 645 -27.78 -6.38 16.00
C ALA A 645 -28.61 -6.45 17.30
N GLN A 646 -29.72 -7.21 17.32
CA GLN A 646 -30.56 -7.42 18.49
C GLN A 646 -29.85 -8.17 19.59
N ARG A 647 -29.09 -9.22 19.26
CA ARG A 647 -28.31 -9.99 20.25
C ARG A 647 -27.34 -9.10 21.01
N ILE A 648 -26.58 -8.28 20.27
CA ILE A 648 -25.60 -7.38 20.88
C ILE A 648 -26.30 -6.27 21.69
N ALA A 649 -27.37 -5.67 21.17
CA ALA A 649 -28.14 -4.66 21.90
C ALA A 649 -28.69 -5.21 23.20
N GLN A 650 -29.30 -6.39 23.23
CA GLN A 650 -29.81 -7.04 24.43
C GLN A 650 -28.71 -7.34 25.44
N GLN A 651 -27.56 -7.80 25.00
CA GLN A 651 -26.40 -8.05 25.84
C GLN A 651 -25.91 -6.76 26.50
N LEU A 652 -25.85 -5.65 25.78
CA LEU A 652 -25.43 -4.36 26.31
C LEU A 652 -26.44 -3.78 27.28
N ILE A 653 -27.74 -3.93 27.00
CA ILE A 653 -28.82 -3.52 27.93
C ILE A 653 -28.72 -4.31 29.25
N ALA A 654 -28.47 -5.63 29.16
CA ALA A 654 -28.28 -6.47 30.35
C ALA A 654 -27.06 -6.04 31.22
N GLN A 655 -26.08 -5.38 30.58
CA GLN A 655 -24.92 -4.79 31.26
C GLN A 655 -25.17 -3.37 31.78
N GLY A 656 -26.35 -2.81 31.53
CA GLY A 656 -26.76 -1.48 32.01
C GLY A 656 -26.62 -0.35 31.00
N ALA A 657 -26.42 -0.65 29.71
CA ALA A 657 -26.44 0.36 28.67
C ALA A 657 -27.85 0.94 28.45
N ASP A 658 -27.93 2.21 28.04
CA ASP A 658 -29.16 2.81 27.56
C ASP A 658 -29.67 2.07 26.32
N PRO A 659 -30.99 1.78 26.20
CA PRO A 659 -31.54 1.04 25.06
C PRO A 659 -31.24 1.66 23.68
N GLU A 660 -31.25 3.00 23.56
CA GLU A 660 -30.94 3.68 22.30
C GLU A 660 -29.44 3.54 21.95
N VAL A 661 -28.57 3.73 22.93
CA VAL A 661 -27.13 3.51 22.78
C VAL A 661 -26.84 2.07 22.40
N ALA A 662 -27.49 1.11 23.05
CA ALA A 662 -27.35 -0.32 22.77
C ALA A 662 -27.83 -0.67 21.33
N ALA A 663 -28.92 -0.09 20.87
CA ALA A 663 -29.42 -0.28 19.52
C ALA A 663 -28.45 0.27 18.47
N GLN A 664 -27.88 1.45 18.69
CA GLN A 664 -26.86 2.04 17.82
C GLN A 664 -25.60 1.17 17.79
N ALA A 665 -25.12 0.70 18.93
CA ALA A 665 -23.97 -0.20 19.02
C ALA A 665 -24.23 -1.53 18.29
N GLY A 666 -25.43 -2.10 18.43
CA GLY A 666 -25.84 -3.30 17.70
C GLY A 666 -25.88 -3.12 16.18
N ALA A 667 -26.23 -1.94 15.69
CA ALA A 667 -26.24 -1.61 14.26
C ALA A 667 -24.86 -1.21 13.70
N THR A 668 -23.89 -0.95 14.55
CA THR A 668 -22.53 -0.55 14.13
C THR A 668 -21.79 -1.73 13.51
N ARG A 669 -21.17 -1.52 12.35
CA ARG A 669 -20.41 -2.56 11.63
C ARG A 669 -19.02 -2.14 11.22
N ILE A 670 -18.63 -0.87 11.37
CA ILE A 670 -17.34 -0.36 10.93
C ILE A 670 -16.46 -0.08 12.14
N PHE A 671 -15.26 -0.60 12.11
CA PHE A 671 -14.25 -0.45 13.15
C PHE A 671 -12.91 -0.12 12.52
N ALA A 672 -12.12 0.71 13.21
CA ALA A 672 -10.79 1.11 12.79
C ALA A 672 -9.91 1.39 14.00
N SER A 673 -8.66 1.74 13.79
CA SER A 673 -7.80 2.32 14.82
C SER A 673 -8.29 3.70 15.25
N ALA A 674 -7.81 4.20 16.40
CA ALA A 674 -8.12 5.55 16.87
C ALA A 674 -7.70 6.61 15.84
N SER A 675 -8.35 7.77 15.88
CA SER A 675 -7.99 8.93 15.06
C SER A 675 -6.50 9.27 15.19
N GLY A 676 -5.83 9.49 14.06
CA GLY A 676 -4.39 9.74 14.01
C GLY A 676 -3.51 8.51 14.26
N ASN A 677 -4.10 7.31 14.36
CA ASN A 677 -3.40 6.03 14.55
C ASN A 677 -3.36 5.20 13.26
N TYR A 678 -2.22 4.57 12.99
CA TYR A 678 -1.97 3.74 11.83
C TYR A 678 -1.28 2.44 12.25
N GLY A 679 -1.58 1.34 11.53
CA GLY A 679 -1.09 0.01 11.89
C GLY A 679 -1.82 -0.62 13.07
N THR A 680 -1.60 -1.90 13.27
CA THR A 680 -2.19 -2.70 14.36
C THR A 680 -1.21 -2.98 15.51
N GLY A 681 0.09 -2.75 15.28
CA GLY A 681 1.18 -3.09 16.20
C GLY A 681 1.48 -4.58 16.30
N LEU A 682 0.88 -5.42 15.44
CA LEU A 682 1.13 -6.86 15.43
C LEU A 682 2.55 -7.20 14.98
N ASP A 683 3.08 -6.48 14.04
CA ASP A 683 4.44 -6.58 13.54
C ASP A 683 5.47 -6.35 14.65
N ASP A 684 5.32 -5.29 15.42
CA ASP A 684 6.17 -4.99 16.58
C ASP A 684 6.08 -6.08 17.65
N ALA A 685 4.87 -6.54 17.93
CA ALA A 685 4.63 -7.57 18.91
C ALA A 685 5.29 -8.92 18.54
N VAL A 686 5.26 -9.27 17.24
CA VAL A 686 5.91 -10.49 16.72
C VAL A 686 7.43 -10.41 16.87
N LEU A 687 8.03 -9.25 16.70
CA LEU A 687 9.48 -9.06 16.91
C LEU A 687 9.91 -9.24 18.37
N ALA A 688 8.98 -9.14 19.31
CA ALA A 688 9.21 -9.41 20.74
C ALA A 688 8.79 -10.85 21.14
N SER A 689 8.62 -11.76 20.18
CA SER A 689 8.14 -13.14 20.39
C SER A 689 9.06 -14.00 21.29
N ASP A 690 10.33 -13.65 21.40
CA ASP A 690 11.28 -14.26 22.33
C ASP A 690 10.93 -14.06 23.82
N THR A 691 10.04 -13.11 24.11
CA THR A 691 9.54 -12.87 25.48
C THR A 691 8.31 -13.70 25.84
N TRP A 692 7.77 -14.52 24.92
CA TRP A 692 6.58 -15.32 25.14
C TRP A 692 6.93 -16.71 25.71
N SER A 693 6.07 -17.22 26.59
CA SER A 693 6.25 -18.55 27.17
C SER A 693 5.82 -19.71 26.25
N GLY A 694 5.26 -19.40 25.09
CA GLY A 694 4.84 -20.38 24.09
C GLY A 694 3.84 -19.82 23.10
N LYS A 695 3.46 -20.65 22.11
CA LYS A 695 2.57 -20.26 21.03
C LYS A 695 1.19 -19.78 21.52
N GLU A 696 0.58 -20.48 22.49
CA GLU A 696 -0.74 -20.11 23.00
C GLU A 696 -0.75 -18.72 23.67
N GLU A 697 0.31 -18.40 24.40
CA GLU A 697 0.47 -17.05 24.98
C GLU A 697 0.65 -16.00 23.88
N GLY A 698 1.47 -16.30 22.88
CA GLY A 698 1.69 -15.42 21.74
C GLY A 698 0.40 -15.15 20.96
N ASP A 699 -0.33 -16.17 20.60
CA ASP A 699 -1.60 -16.07 19.89
C ASP A 699 -2.62 -15.21 20.67
N ARG A 700 -2.71 -15.43 21.99
CA ARG A 700 -3.60 -14.65 22.85
C ARG A 700 -3.18 -13.18 22.93
N LYS A 701 -1.90 -12.90 23.11
CA LYS A 701 -1.36 -11.54 23.18
C LYS A 701 -1.61 -10.77 21.89
N LEU A 702 -1.35 -11.40 20.74
CA LEU A 702 -1.58 -10.80 19.43
C LEU A 702 -3.06 -10.52 19.18
N ALA A 703 -3.94 -11.47 19.48
CA ALA A 703 -5.39 -11.28 19.35
C ALA A 703 -5.90 -10.13 20.22
N GLN A 704 -5.48 -10.08 21.48
CA GLN A 704 -5.85 -9.02 22.41
C GLN A 704 -5.33 -7.65 21.96
N LEU A 705 -4.09 -7.59 21.47
CA LEU A 705 -3.50 -6.35 20.93
C LEU A 705 -4.32 -5.86 19.73
N TYR A 706 -4.57 -6.73 18.76
CA TYR A 706 -5.36 -6.40 17.57
C TYR A 706 -6.74 -5.86 17.96
N LEU A 707 -7.48 -6.57 18.83
CA LEU A 707 -8.79 -6.15 19.27
C LEU A 707 -8.77 -4.82 20.03
N SER A 708 -7.73 -4.56 20.81
CA SER A 708 -7.60 -3.29 21.54
C SER A 708 -7.27 -2.11 20.62
N LYS A 709 -6.51 -2.34 19.55
CA LYS A 709 -6.12 -1.30 18.59
C LYS A 709 -7.24 -0.96 17.60
N MET A 710 -8.05 -1.94 17.22
CA MET A 710 -9.06 -1.81 16.16
C MET A 710 -10.50 -1.63 16.70
N GLN A 711 -10.69 -1.36 17.98
CA GLN A 711 -12.00 -1.32 18.63
C GLN A 711 -12.81 -0.03 18.42
N TYR A 712 -12.26 0.96 17.75
CA TYR A 712 -12.90 2.27 17.62
C TYR A 712 -14.01 2.20 16.58
N ALA A 713 -15.22 2.59 17.02
CA ALA A 713 -16.46 2.36 16.29
C ALA A 713 -16.87 3.57 15.43
N TYR A 714 -17.42 3.28 14.26
CA TYR A 714 -17.92 4.26 13.28
C TYR A 714 -19.34 3.84 12.84
N GLY A 715 -20.30 4.10 13.70
CA GLY A 715 -21.68 3.70 13.52
C GLY A 715 -22.54 4.74 12.78
N PRO A 716 -23.88 4.56 12.79
CA PRO A 716 -24.80 5.46 12.11
C PRO A 716 -24.80 6.90 12.64
N ASP A 717 -24.51 7.10 13.93
CA ASP A 717 -24.39 8.45 14.52
C ASP A 717 -22.93 8.95 14.42
N GLU A 718 -22.69 9.90 13.55
CA GLU A 718 -21.37 10.50 13.33
C GLU A 718 -20.77 11.18 14.55
N LYS A 719 -21.62 11.65 15.48
CA LYS A 719 -21.19 12.31 16.71
C LYS A 719 -20.49 11.34 17.68
N GLN A 720 -20.75 10.05 17.50
CA GLN A 720 -20.15 8.97 18.30
C GLN A 720 -18.94 8.31 17.62
N TRP A 721 -18.53 8.81 16.47
CA TRP A 721 -17.41 8.22 15.71
C TRP A 721 -16.08 8.26 16.46
N GLY A 722 -15.32 7.20 16.33
CA GLY A 722 -13.97 7.11 16.86
C GLY A 722 -13.89 6.83 18.36
N GLN A 723 -14.98 6.38 18.97
CA GLN A 723 -15.01 6.01 20.38
C GLN A 723 -14.72 4.52 20.57
N ALA A 724 -13.96 4.20 21.62
CA ALA A 724 -13.78 2.85 22.11
C ALA A 724 -14.85 2.52 23.15
N GLY A 725 -15.33 1.28 23.16
CA GLY A 725 -16.33 0.84 24.12
C GLY A 725 -17.75 1.33 23.79
N VAL A 726 -18.59 1.41 24.79
CA VAL A 726 -20.01 1.79 24.69
C VAL A 726 -20.31 2.85 25.75
N ALA A 727 -20.95 3.94 25.36
CA ALA A 727 -21.31 5.03 26.26
C ALA A 727 -22.17 4.52 27.46
N GLY A 728 -21.84 4.96 28.66
CA GLY A 728 -22.48 4.54 29.89
C GLY A 728 -21.95 3.23 30.51
N LEU A 729 -21.02 2.56 29.83
CA LEU A 729 -20.31 1.39 30.30
C LEU A 729 -18.82 1.62 30.56
N GLU A 730 -18.41 2.90 30.58
CA GLU A 730 -17.02 3.29 30.83
C GLU A 730 -16.54 2.80 32.22
N GLY A 731 -15.33 2.24 32.23
CA GLY A 731 -14.71 1.75 33.47
C GLY A 731 -15.19 0.37 33.95
N ARG A 732 -16.17 -0.26 33.31
CA ARG A 732 -16.43 -1.68 33.46
C ARG A 732 -15.48 -2.47 32.56
N GLN A 733 -14.84 -3.51 33.13
CA GLN A 733 -13.93 -4.31 32.33
C GLN A 733 -14.61 -4.78 31.05
N GLY A 734 -14.19 -4.16 29.94
CA GLY A 734 -14.04 -4.82 28.67
C GLY A 734 -15.26 -5.06 27.81
N VAL A 735 -16.15 -4.09 27.55
CA VAL A 735 -16.95 -4.22 26.32
C VAL A 735 -16.13 -3.76 25.13
N ASN A 736 -15.50 -4.70 24.45
CA ASN A 736 -14.92 -4.46 23.13
C ASN A 736 -16.00 -4.75 22.08
N LEU A 737 -16.64 -3.68 21.56
CA LEU A 737 -17.74 -3.81 20.61
C LEU A 737 -17.31 -4.50 19.32
N TYR A 738 -16.08 -4.26 18.89
CA TYR A 738 -15.51 -4.94 17.71
C TYR A 738 -15.42 -6.45 17.92
N ALA A 739 -14.95 -6.88 19.08
CA ALA A 739 -14.91 -8.30 19.42
C ALA A 739 -16.32 -8.93 19.40
N GLU A 740 -17.33 -8.23 19.93
CA GLU A 740 -18.72 -8.73 19.93
C GLU A 740 -19.26 -8.89 18.50
N HIS A 741 -18.92 -7.98 17.60
CA HIS A 741 -19.31 -8.08 16.19
C HIS A 741 -18.51 -9.11 15.39
N LEU A 742 -17.24 -9.36 15.74
CA LEU A 742 -16.42 -10.38 15.08
C LEU A 742 -16.84 -11.80 15.40
N LYS A 743 -17.45 -12.04 16.58
CA LYS A 743 -17.94 -13.39 16.94
C LYS A 743 -18.87 -13.94 15.87
N GLY A 744 -18.64 -15.18 15.48
CA GLY A 744 -19.41 -15.85 14.45
C GLY A 744 -19.00 -15.53 13.02
N THR A 745 -17.93 -14.78 12.78
CA THR A 745 -17.37 -14.55 11.45
C THR A 745 -16.94 -15.87 10.83
N GLN A 746 -17.49 -16.19 9.66
CA GLN A 746 -17.23 -17.44 8.93
C GLN A 746 -16.16 -17.30 7.86
N GLY A 747 -16.00 -16.11 7.33
CA GLY A 747 -14.98 -15.76 6.35
C GLY A 747 -14.48 -14.33 6.50
N ALA A 748 -13.22 -14.10 6.16
CA ALA A 748 -12.61 -12.79 6.11
C ALA A 748 -12.04 -12.54 4.71
N VAL A 749 -12.22 -11.32 4.19
CA VAL A 749 -11.96 -10.97 2.79
C VAL A 749 -11.00 -9.79 2.73
N LEU A 750 -9.98 -9.92 1.88
CA LEU A 750 -9.06 -8.85 1.50
C LEU A 750 -9.01 -8.80 -0.04
N SER A 751 -8.92 -7.61 -0.63
CA SER A 751 -8.68 -7.48 -2.07
C SER A 751 -7.19 -7.35 -2.40
N ARG A 752 -6.84 -7.78 -3.61
CA ARG A 752 -5.54 -7.57 -4.25
C ARG A 752 -5.74 -7.12 -5.68
N SER A 753 -5.43 -5.86 -5.95
CA SER A 753 -5.66 -5.20 -7.26
C SER A 753 -4.36 -4.80 -7.97
N SER A 754 -3.21 -4.86 -7.29
CA SER A 754 -1.90 -4.54 -7.84
C SER A 754 -1.16 -5.77 -8.32
N ASN A 755 -0.52 -5.67 -9.49
CA ASN A 755 0.41 -6.69 -9.97
C ASN A 755 1.77 -6.64 -9.24
N LEU A 756 2.08 -5.55 -8.56
CA LEU A 756 3.31 -5.38 -7.80
C LEU A 756 3.19 -5.91 -6.37
N TYR A 757 2.23 -5.37 -5.62
CA TYR A 757 2.09 -5.70 -4.19
C TYR A 757 1.46 -7.07 -3.99
N GLY A 758 2.21 -7.96 -3.34
CA GLY A 758 1.78 -9.31 -2.99
C GLY A 758 1.40 -9.45 -1.53
N MET A 759 1.17 -10.71 -1.12
CA MET A 759 0.87 -11.06 0.28
C MET A 759 2.12 -11.04 1.17
N LEU A 760 3.30 -11.27 0.59
CA LEU A 760 4.57 -11.39 1.30
C LEU A 760 5.54 -10.22 1.05
N THR A 761 5.11 -9.21 0.29
CA THR A 761 5.95 -8.02 0.02
C THR A 761 5.82 -6.93 1.08
N THR A 762 4.84 -7.04 1.94
CA THR A 762 4.59 -6.16 3.08
C THR A 762 4.04 -6.97 4.26
N ASP A 763 4.09 -6.43 5.46
CA ASP A 763 3.51 -7.01 6.69
C ASP A 763 1.99 -6.74 6.84
N ASP A 764 1.44 -5.86 6.02
CA ASP A 764 0.03 -5.44 6.09
C ASP A 764 -1.00 -6.58 6.00
N PRO A 765 -0.88 -7.58 5.10
CA PRO A 765 -1.82 -8.69 5.09
C PRO A 765 -1.83 -9.48 6.41
N PHE A 766 -0.68 -9.66 7.02
CA PHE A 766 -0.57 -10.27 8.34
C PHE A 766 -1.24 -9.39 9.42
N GLN A 767 -0.96 -8.09 9.43
CA GLN A 767 -1.50 -7.18 10.42
C GLN A 767 -3.04 -7.13 10.39
N TYR A 768 -3.65 -7.01 9.21
CA TYR A 768 -5.09 -6.77 9.08
C TYR A 768 -5.88 -8.04 8.84
N LEU A 769 -5.63 -8.79 7.78
CA LEU A 769 -6.34 -10.05 7.54
C LEU A 769 -5.96 -11.13 8.56
N GLY A 770 -4.67 -11.25 8.84
CA GLY A 770 -4.15 -12.14 9.88
C GLY A 770 -4.64 -11.75 11.26
N GLY A 771 -4.72 -10.45 11.58
CA GLY A 771 -5.30 -9.93 12.82
C GLY A 771 -6.76 -10.33 13.01
N ILE A 772 -7.59 -10.24 11.96
CA ILE A 772 -8.97 -10.73 11.98
C ILE A 772 -9.00 -12.23 12.26
N ALA A 773 -8.17 -13.01 11.58
CA ALA A 773 -8.11 -14.46 11.75
C ALA A 773 -7.73 -14.87 13.19
N LEU A 774 -6.71 -14.20 13.75
CA LEU A 774 -6.27 -14.42 15.14
C LEU A 774 -7.36 -14.04 16.16
N ALA A 775 -8.00 -12.89 15.93
CA ALA A 775 -9.07 -12.40 16.81
C ALA A 775 -10.26 -13.36 16.81
N VAL A 776 -10.76 -13.78 15.66
CA VAL A 776 -11.87 -14.72 15.55
C VAL A 776 -11.52 -16.08 16.14
N ARG A 777 -10.31 -16.58 15.89
CA ARG A 777 -9.85 -17.83 16.51
C ARG A 777 -9.81 -17.73 18.05
N HIS A 778 -9.38 -16.58 18.57
CA HIS A 778 -9.37 -16.32 20.02
C HIS A 778 -10.80 -16.27 20.60
N LEU A 779 -11.75 -15.69 19.88
CA LEU A 779 -13.13 -15.50 20.33
C LEU A 779 -13.99 -16.78 20.17
N ASP A 780 -13.85 -17.49 19.06
CA ASP A 780 -14.73 -18.60 18.65
C ASP A 780 -14.04 -19.98 18.68
N GLY A 781 -12.76 -20.05 19.03
CA GLY A 781 -11.97 -21.27 19.09
C GLY A 781 -11.47 -21.79 17.74
N LYS A 782 -11.89 -21.19 16.61
CA LYS A 782 -11.41 -21.50 15.26
C LYS A 782 -11.29 -20.24 14.42
N ALA A 783 -10.31 -20.23 13.50
CA ALA A 783 -10.17 -19.15 12.52
C ALA A 783 -11.27 -19.21 11.47
N PRO A 784 -11.67 -18.05 10.88
CA PRO A 784 -12.56 -18.03 9.72
C PRO A 784 -11.82 -18.51 8.48
N ALA A 785 -12.56 -18.83 7.41
CA ALA A 785 -11.97 -18.99 6.10
C ALA A 785 -11.39 -17.64 5.63
N LEU A 786 -10.24 -17.68 4.95
CA LEU A 786 -9.60 -16.48 4.42
C LEU A 786 -9.71 -16.43 2.91
N TYR A 787 -10.26 -15.35 2.38
CA TYR A 787 -10.50 -15.14 0.96
C TYR A 787 -9.75 -13.93 0.43
N ILE A 788 -9.23 -14.07 -0.79
CA ILE A 788 -8.66 -12.96 -1.55
C ILE A 788 -9.58 -12.67 -2.73
N SER A 789 -10.06 -11.43 -2.80
CA SER A 789 -10.69 -10.87 -3.99
C SER A 789 -9.58 -10.48 -4.95
N ASN A 790 -9.25 -11.38 -5.88
CA ASN A 790 -8.15 -11.19 -6.82
C ASN A 790 -8.61 -10.38 -8.02
N LEU A 791 -8.21 -9.12 -8.04
CA LEU A 791 -8.58 -8.11 -9.05
C LEU A 791 -7.41 -7.77 -10.00
N ARG A 792 -6.35 -8.57 -9.99
CA ARG A 792 -5.16 -8.37 -10.84
C ARG A 792 -5.43 -8.61 -12.32
N GLY A 793 -6.24 -9.61 -12.63
CA GLY A 793 -6.61 -9.96 -14.00
C GLY A 793 -7.63 -9.01 -14.63
N ALA A 794 -8.03 -9.31 -15.85
CA ALA A 794 -9.12 -8.65 -16.54
C ALA A 794 -10.49 -9.11 -16.01
N GLY A 795 -11.52 -8.28 -16.16
CA GLY A 795 -12.89 -8.60 -15.77
C GLY A 795 -13.24 -8.23 -14.32
N SER A 796 -14.29 -8.88 -13.77
CA SER A 796 -14.80 -8.61 -12.42
C SER A 796 -13.93 -9.14 -11.29
N GLY A 797 -12.83 -9.80 -11.63
CA GLY A 797 -11.98 -10.47 -10.67
C GLY A 797 -12.48 -11.88 -10.26
N ARG A 798 -11.70 -12.53 -9.42
CA ARG A 798 -11.96 -13.87 -8.91
C ARG A 798 -11.81 -13.87 -7.39
N VAL A 799 -12.70 -14.57 -6.70
CA VAL A 799 -12.55 -14.86 -5.28
C VAL A 799 -11.91 -16.23 -5.12
N GLU A 800 -10.85 -16.31 -4.33
CA GLU A 800 -10.12 -17.55 -4.09
C GLU A 800 -9.63 -17.64 -2.64
N GLY A 801 -9.32 -18.83 -2.16
CA GLY A 801 -8.74 -19.05 -0.85
C GLY A 801 -7.37 -18.37 -0.72
N ALA A 802 -7.10 -17.78 0.43
CA ALA A 802 -5.82 -17.08 0.68
C ALA A 802 -4.60 -18.00 0.54
N ALA A 803 -4.73 -19.29 0.94
CA ALA A 803 -3.66 -20.27 0.81
C ALA A 803 -3.33 -20.57 -0.68
N GLN A 804 -4.34 -20.69 -1.52
CA GLN A 804 -4.17 -20.93 -2.97
C GLN A 804 -3.54 -19.69 -3.64
N PHE A 805 -4.03 -18.50 -3.29
CA PHE A 805 -3.46 -17.26 -3.79
C PHE A 805 -1.97 -17.12 -3.40
N LEU A 806 -1.63 -17.41 -2.14
CA LEU A 806 -0.27 -17.37 -1.65
C LEU A 806 0.64 -18.40 -2.33
N ALA A 807 0.16 -19.62 -2.57
CA ALA A 807 0.90 -20.67 -3.27
C ALA A 807 1.30 -20.22 -4.69
N LYS A 808 0.36 -19.63 -5.44
CA LYS A 808 0.64 -19.06 -6.77
C LYS A 808 1.64 -17.91 -6.72
N GLU A 809 1.51 -17.04 -5.74
CA GLU A 809 2.45 -15.94 -5.56
C GLU A 809 3.87 -16.43 -5.24
N LEU A 810 4.02 -17.39 -4.35
CA LEU A 810 5.32 -18.04 -4.06
C LEU A 810 5.94 -18.69 -5.29
N ALA A 811 5.13 -19.40 -6.08
CA ALA A 811 5.58 -20.08 -7.31
C ALA A 811 6.06 -19.09 -8.39
N THR A 812 5.47 -17.88 -8.44
CA THR A 812 5.80 -16.86 -9.46
C THR A 812 6.80 -15.83 -8.97
N ARG A 813 7.14 -15.80 -7.70
CA ARG A 813 8.05 -14.81 -7.09
C ARG A 813 9.14 -15.49 -6.27
N GLN A 814 8.97 -15.68 -4.97
CA GLN A 814 10.02 -16.10 -4.04
C GLN A 814 10.70 -17.44 -4.40
N PHE A 815 9.98 -18.36 -5.02
CA PHE A 815 10.51 -19.64 -5.47
C PHE A 815 10.85 -19.67 -6.98
N HIS A 816 10.68 -18.55 -7.67
CA HIS A 816 10.94 -18.47 -9.11
C HIS A 816 12.35 -17.95 -9.38
N PRO A 817 13.21 -18.70 -10.12
CA PRO A 817 14.59 -18.28 -10.35
C PRO A 817 14.72 -16.95 -11.08
N GLY A 818 13.82 -16.66 -12.01
CA GLY A 818 13.81 -15.39 -12.76
C GLY A 818 13.54 -14.18 -11.89
N TYR A 819 12.65 -14.31 -10.91
CA TYR A 819 12.39 -13.25 -9.94
C TYR A 819 13.62 -12.95 -9.07
N ILE A 820 14.24 -14.00 -8.53
CA ILE A 820 15.46 -13.88 -7.71
C ILE A 820 16.61 -13.29 -8.55
N GLN A 821 16.80 -13.78 -9.77
CA GLN A 821 17.84 -13.28 -10.67
C GLN A 821 17.66 -11.80 -10.99
N GLY A 822 16.44 -11.36 -11.26
CA GLY A 822 16.11 -9.95 -11.50
C GLY A 822 16.51 -9.06 -10.33
N LEU A 823 16.22 -9.48 -9.10
CA LEU A 823 16.65 -8.76 -7.89
C LEU A 823 18.17 -8.77 -7.72
N MET A 824 18.84 -9.90 -7.92
CA MET A 824 20.30 -9.99 -7.77
C MET A 824 21.07 -9.11 -8.78
N GLN A 825 20.51 -8.83 -9.94
CA GLN A 825 21.08 -7.89 -10.92
C GLN A 825 21.06 -6.44 -10.43
N GLU A 826 20.21 -6.12 -9.45
CA GLU A 826 20.14 -4.81 -8.83
C GLU A 826 21.25 -4.56 -7.78
N GLY A 827 22.19 -5.47 -7.64
CA GLY A 827 23.34 -5.33 -6.74
C GLY A 827 22.94 -5.26 -5.26
N TYR A 828 23.46 -4.29 -4.54
CA TYR A 828 23.27 -4.16 -3.10
C TYR A 828 21.77 -4.09 -2.70
N ALA A 829 21.03 -3.19 -3.35
CA ALA A 829 19.63 -2.98 -3.03
C ALA A 829 18.74 -4.21 -3.32
N GLY A 830 19.00 -4.89 -4.44
CA GLY A 830 18.27 -6.12 -4.79
C GLY A 830 18.62 -7.29 -3.87
N THR A 831 19.88 -7.39 -3.43
CA THR A 831 20.30 -8.42 -2.46
C THR A 831 19.59 -8.22 -1.12
N LEU A 832 19.42 -6.99 -0.65
CA LEU A 832 18.64 -6.72 0.55
C LEU A 832 17.20 -7.21 0.40
N GLN A 833 16.57 -6.95 -0.74
CA GLN A 833 15.18 -7.39 -1.00
C GLN A 833 15.04 -8.93 -1.01
N VAL A 834 16.07 -9.66 -1.42
CA VAL A 834 16.07 -11.13 -1.36
C VAL A 834 16.22 -11.63 0.08
N LEU A 835 16.97 -10.90 0.91
CA LEU A 835 17.21 -11.28 2.31
C LEU A 835 16.00 -10.97 3.21
N ASP A 836 15.25 -9.91 2.92
CA ASP A 836 14.03 -9.53 3.62
C ASP A 836 12.88 -10.49 3.29
#